data_3ca5b862b5d47a91cffc824e9c4a67c8
#
_entry.id   3ca5b862b5d47a91cffc824e9c4a67c8
#
_cell.length_a   1.000
_cell.length_b   1.000
_cell.length_c   1.000
_cell.angle_alpha   90.00
_cell.angle_beta   90.00
_cell.angle_gamma   90.00
#
_symmetry.space_group_name_H-M   'P 1'
#
loop_
_entity.id
_entity.type
_entity.pdbx_description
1 polymer ?
#
loop_
_entity_poly.entity_id
_entity_poly.type
_entity_poly.pdbx_seq_one_letter_code
_entity_poly.pdbx_strand_id
1 'polypeptide(L)'
;MQNKGIVIVMAVLMTLASIFYLSFSFATKYYDSEAAKLKDPIAQQDYKDSVKYLGNYSYQKCLETQIGLGLDLKGGMNVILEVSVPDVVETLADHKTDAAFVKSMKEAKVEEETSQKDFITLFIKAYHKNAPGHRLAEVFATQQMQGKVNAQSSDSEVEKALRAECSSAIDNSFNVVRTRIDKFGVVQPNIQKLEGQEGRIMVEMPGIREPERMRKLLQGSANLEFWETFNADEIAPLLSQVDQRFANGGQEQAAADTAAAKADTVKAAAKKEAKLQLKGTDSEGAKASKKAEADMQKMHPLLSRLQVIGQGLSVVGYASVRDTAAVNKIIYSAVAKQILPANLRLLWSAKPADGIQAKNFYELHAIKVTTTNGRAPLEGDVVTDAKDQFNNISGQPEVSMSMNTDGARRWAALTKANTGRAIAIVLDGSVYSAPRVNGEIAGGQSSITGNFTIEDTKDLANTLKSGRMPAPARIVQEEVVGPTLGAQSIQQGVISFIIAFVLLMLYMVVMYGMIPGMLANFALIVNLFFTLGILTSFQAALTMSGIAGMVLSLGTAVDANVLIYERTREELRAGKGIKQAVQLGYSNAFSAIFDSNFTSIITGVILYYFGTGPIRGFATTWIIGICCSFFTAVFLTRLVYEHMLKKDRWTNLTFCTGVSRNLMQNVHFPFMGIYKKTFTVLAALIVIFIVSFGVRGLSRSIDFTGGRNYVIAFEKAVEPEQVRAVLDQAFPGCTSSALALGTDHKTIRVSTNYKIESNSPTVDDEAETLLFSALKKANLVTQKDVQAFKNPDIRQGGSIISSTKVGPSVAKDITYGAILSVLIALVAIFLYILARFHNVAFSVGSTLALAVDTVTVLGVYSLCWGWMPFSMEVDLTFIGAVLTVIGYSINDKVVVFDRIRENLQLHPKADLQQLFNDSINQTLARTINTSLSTLLVLLCILFLGGESIRSFAFAMSLGVVVGTLSSIFVASPIAYIVMGRRIKEVHEEATEVATK
;
A
#
# COMPACT_ATOMS: atom_id res chain seq x y z
N MET A 1 9.42 29.95 -34.30
CA MET A 1 9.69 28.47 -34.16
C MET A 1 10.38 27.97 -35.43
N GLN A 2 11.60 27.48 -35.31
CA GLN A 2 12.33 26.88 -36.47
C GLN A 2 11.74 25.51 -36.90
N ASN A 3 11.04 24.78 -36.02
CA ASN A 3 10.57 23.41 -36.27
C ASN A 3 9.05 23.24 -36.04
N LYS A 4 8.21 24.06 -36.70
CA LYS A 4 6.74 23.95 -36.59
C LYS A 4 6.20 22.55 -37.02
N GLY A 5 6.85 21.94 -38.00
CA GLY A 5 6.48 20.61 -38.48
C GLY A 5 6.53 19.51 -37.42
N ILE A 6 7.59 19.51 -36.61
CA ILE A 6 7.77 18.53 -35.53
C ILE A 6 6.65 18.65 -34.49
N VAL A 7 6.28 19.86 -34.07
CA VAL A 7 5.20 20.09 -33.09
C VAL A 7 3.85 19.60 -33.62
N ILE A 8 3.56 19.88 -34.91
CA ILE A 8 2.31 19.38 -35.52
C ILE A 8 2.31 17.85 -35.60
N VAL A 9 3.41 17.24 -36.02
CA VAL A 9 3.51 15.77 -36.09
C VAL A 9 3.34 15.15 -34.69
N MET A 10 4.01 15.69 -33.66
CA MET A 10 3.84 15.22 -32.27
C MET A 10 2.39 15.39 -31.81
N ALA A 11 1.77 16.54 -32.05
CA ALA A 11 0.38 16.77 -31.64
C ALA A 11 -0.58 15.78 -32.33
N VAL A 12 -0.39 15.50 -33.60
CA VAL A 12 -1.19 14.54 -34.36
C VAL A 12 -0.97 13.12 -33.84
N LEU A 13 0.29 12.70 -33.62
CA LEU A 13 0.59 11.37 -33.10
C LEU A 13 0.00 11.17 -31.70
N MET A 14 0.16 12.15 -30.80
CA MET A 14 -0.43 12.09 -29.46
C MET A 14 -1.97 12.03 -29.51
N THR A 15 -2.58 12.80 -30.42
CA THR A 15 -4.05 12.77 -30.60
C THR A 15 -4.53 11.41 -31.10
N LEU A 16 -3.88 10.84 -32.11
CA LEU A 16 -4.20 9.53 -32.66
C LEU A 16 -4.02 8.41 -31.62
N ALA A 17 -2.90 8.44 -30.89
CA ALA A 17 -2.63 7.48 -29.80
C ALA A 17 -3.68 7.60 -28.68
N SER A 18 -4.02 8.82 -28.25
CA SER A 18 -5.04 9.04 -27.22
C SER A 18 -6.42 8.57 -27.67
N ILE A 19 -6.83 8.86 -28.92
CA ILE A 19 -8.10 8.35 -29.49
C ILE A 19 -8.10 6.82 -29.50
N PHE A 20 -7.01 6.20 -29.97
CA PHE A 20 -6.89 4.75 -30.06
C PHE A 20 -7.03 4.09 -28.69
N TYR A 21 -6.23 4.50 -27.71
CA TYR A 21 -6.26 3.87 -26.37
C TYR A 21 -7.56 4.16 -25.61
N LEU A 22 -8.08 5.38 -25.65
CA LEU A 22 -9.35 5.71 -24.99
C LEU A 22 -10.55 5.01 -25.63
N SER A 23 -10.48 4.66 -26.92
CA SER A 23 -11.56 3.97 -27.62
C SER A 23 -11.87 2.58 -27.02
N PHE A 24 -10.89 1.90 -26.41
CA PHE A 24 -11.10 0.62 -25.72
C PHE A 24 -12.04 0.76 -24.52
N SER A 25 -11.96 1.86 -23.79
CA SER A 25 -12.87 2.12 -22.65
C SER A 25 -14.32 2.36 -23.10
N PHE A 26 -14.50 2.99 -24.26
CA PHE A 26 -15.84 3.13 -24.85
C PHE A 26 -16.37 1.81 -25.40
N ALA A 27 -15.52 1.01 -26.04
CA ALA A 27 -15.89 -0.29 -26.58
C ALA A 27 -16.31 -1.25 -25.45
N THR A 28 -15.56 -1.36 -24.36
CA THR A 28 -15.94 -2.22 -23.22
C THR A 28 -17.28 -1.80 -22.61
N LYS A 29 -17.48 -0.50 -22.38
CA LYS A 29 -18.74 0.02 -21.83
C LYS A 29 -19.93 -0.26 -22.76
N TYR A 30 -19.72 -0.13 -24.06
CA TYR A 30 -20.75 -0.46 -25.07
C TYR A 30 -21.12 -1.94 -25.03
N TYR A 31 -20.12 -2.83 -25.07
CA TYR A 31 -20.36 -4.28 -25.03
C TYR A 31 -20.96 -4.75 -23.70
N ASP A 32 -20.58 -4.16 -22.58
CA ASP A 32 -21.19 -4.44 -21.27
C ASP A 32 -22.67 -4.02 -21.25
N SER A 33 -23.01 -2.87 -21.85
CA SER A 33 -24.38 -2.40 -21.95
C SER A 33 -25.24 -3.30 -22.85
N GLU A 34 -24.66 -3.81 -23.94
CA GLU A 34 -25.36 -4.74 -24.82
C GLU A 34 -25.54 -6.12 -24.15
N ALA A 35 -24.51 -6.65 -23.52
CA ALA A 35 -24.58 -7.89 -22.77
C ALA A 35 -25.62 -7.82 -21.63
N ALA A 36 -25.70 -6.70 -20.91
CA ALA A 36 -26.69 -6.51 -19.84
C ALA A 36 -28.15 -6.54 -20.29
N LYS A 37 -28.42 -6.37 -21.58
CA LYS A 37 -29.79 -6.53 -22.15
C LYS A 37 -30.20 -8.00 -22.26
N LEU A 38 -29.24 -8.93 -22.23
CA LEU A 38 -29.52 -10.37 -22.25
C LEU A 38 -29.87 -10.82 -20.83
N LYS A 39 -30.96 -11.58 -20.67
CA LYS A 39 -31.44 -12.00 -19.35
C LYS A 39 -30.68 -13.22 -18.80
N ASP A 40 -30.07 -14.01 -19.66
CA ASP A 40 -29.38 -15.24 -19.30
C ASP A 40 -27.86 -14.96 -19.08
N PRO A 41 -27.29 -15.30 -17.92
CA PRO A 41 -25.86 -15.12 -17.65
C PRO A 41 -24.93 -15.87 -18.63
N ILE A 42 -25.36 -17.04 -19.11
CA ILE A 42 -24.58 -17.83 -20.08
C ILE A 42 -24.54 -17.09 -21.42
N ALA A 43 -25.71 -16.62 -21.91
CA ALA A 43 -25.80 -15.85 -23.15
C ALA A 43 -25.03 -14.52 -23.07
N GLN A 44 -24.92 -13.89 -21.86
CA GLN A 44 -24.10 -12.72 -21.65
C GLN A 44 -22.60 -13.03 -21.85
N GLN A 45 -22.15 -14.17 -21.32
CA GLN A 45 -20.77 -14.60 -21.45
C GLN A 45 -20.43 -14.98 -22.89
N ASP A 46 -21.29 -15.78 -23.55
CA ASP A 46 -21.13 -16.16 -24.96
C ASP A 46 -21.03 -14.94 -25.87
N TYR A 47 -21.89 -13.93 -25.61
CA TYR A 47 -21.83 -12.66 -26.34
C TYR A 47 -20.46 -11.97 -26.15
N LYS A 48 -19.97 -11.84 -24.93
CA LYS A 48 -18.68 -11.22 -24.63
C LYS A 48 -17.51 -11.97 -25.25
N ASP A 49 -17.58 -13.30 -25.30
CA ASP A 49 -16.52 -14.13 -25.89
C ASP A 49 -16.53 -14.09 -27.43
N SER A 50 -17.69 -13.80 -28.05
CA SER A 50 -17.85 -13.71 -29.50
C SER A 50 -17.42 -12.37 -30.10
N VAL A 51 -17.42 -11.28 -29.31
CA VAL A 51 -17.21 -9.91 -29.80
C VAL A 51 -15.76 -9.65 -30.13
N LYS A 52 -15.50 -8.96 -31.28
CA LYS A 52 -14.20 -8.49 -31.72
C LYS A 52 -14.22 -6.99 -32.02
N TYR A 53 -13.45 -6.21 -31.27
CA TYR A 53 -13.25 -4.79 -31.52
C TYR A 53 -12.18 -4.56 -32.59
N LEU A 54 -12.43 -3.62 -33.51
CA LEU A 54 -11.56 -3.35 -34.68
C LEU A 54 -11.15 -4.62 -35.47
N GLY A 55 -11.96 -5.67 -35.42
CA GLY A 55 -11.74 -6.93 -36.13
C GLY A 55 -10.75 -7.90 -35.46
N ASN A 56 -9.81 -7.42 -34.61
CA ASN A 56 -8.72 -8.23 -34.05
C ASN A 56 -8.69 -8.32 -32.52
N TYR A 57 -9.32 -7.38 -31.80
CA TYR A 57 -9.21 -7.33 -30.34
C TYR A 57 -10.44 -8.00 -29.72
N SER A 58 -10.23 -9.07 -28.94
CA SER A 58 -11.26 -9.72 -28.13
C SER A 58 -11.78 -8.79 -27.03
N TYR A 59 -12.96 -9.07 -26.48
CA TYR A 59 -13.50 -8.35 -25.34
C TYR A 59 -12.52 -8.35 -24.15
N GLN A 60 -11.88 -9.48 -23.86
CA GLN A 60 -10.88 -9.56 -22.80
C GLN A 60 -9.68 -8.63 -23.05
N LYS A 61 -9.22 -8.53 -24.31
CA LYS A 61 -8.14 -7.59 -24.65
C LYS A 61 -8.58 -6.13 -24.51
N CYS A 62 -9.85 -5.83 -24.80
CA CYS A 62 -10.41 -4.51 -24.53
C CYS A 62 -10.46 -4.19 -23.04
N LEU A 63 -10.83 -5.17 -22.19
CA LEU A 63 -10.80 -5.05 -20.73
C LEU A 63 -9.38 -4.78 -20.18
N GLU A 64 -8.37 -5.43 -20.76
CA GLU A 64 -6.97 -5.25 -20.36
C GLU A 64 -6.41 -3.88 -20.78
N THR A 65 -6.93 -3.31 -21.88
CA THR A 65 -6.38 -2.06 -22.44
C THR A 65 -7.17 -0.81 -22.06
N GLN A 66 -8.41 -0.95 -21.53
CA GLN A 66 -9.21 0.18 -21.06
C GLN A 66 -8.53 0.93 -19.90
N ILE A 67 -9.07 2.10 -19.53
CA ILE A 67 -8.61 2.82 -18.33
C ILE A 67 -8.77 1.92 -17.11
N GLY A 68 -7.66 1.55 -16.48
CA GLY A 68 -7.64 0.82 -15.22
C GLY A 68 -8.17 1.72 -14.09
N LEU A 69 -9.12 1.21 -13.28
CA LEU A 69 -9.56 1.88 -12.07
C LEU A 69 -8.84 1.25 -10.88
N GLY A 70 -8.19 2.07 -10.05
CA GLY A 70 -7.51 1.62 -8.84
C GLY A 70 -8.47 1.13 -7.77
N LEU A 71 -7.89 0.62 -6.69
CA LEU A 71 -8.59 0.05 -5.55
C LEU A 71 -9.61 1.01 -4.93
N ASP A 72 -9.22 2.26 -4.74
CA ASP A 72 -10.07 3.32 -4.14
C ASP A 72 -11.36 3.60 -4.93
N LEU A 73 -11.35 3.28 -6.24
CA LEU A 73 -12.45 3.56 -7.15
C LEU A 73 -13.31 2.33 -7.44
N LYS A 74 -12.71 1.17 -7.63
CA LYS A 74 -13.42 -0.07 -8.00
C LYS A 74 -13.73 -0.95 -6.79
N GLY A 75 -13.10 -0.66 -5.65
CA GLY A 75 -13.02 -1.59 -4.53
C GLY A 75 -12.06 -2.73 -4.84
N GLY A 76 -11.85 -3.64 -3.90
CA GLY A 76 -10.98 -4.80 -4.07
C GLY A 76 -9.97 -4.93 -2.94
N MET A 77 -8.80 -5.48 -3.23
CA MET A 77 -7.77 -5.81 -2.26
C MET A 77 -6.38 -5.40 -2.75
N ASN A 78 -5.59 -4.82 -1.87
CA ASN A 78 -4.17 -4.56 -2.07
C ASN A 78 -3.38 -5.21 -0.94
N VAL A 79 -2.33 -5.95 -1.27
CA VAL A 79 -1.47 -6.60 -0.28
C VAL A 79 -0.01 -6.36 -0.60
N ILE A 80 0.81 -6.22 0.45
CA ILE A 80 2.26 -6.35 0.36
C ILE A 80 2.63 -7.68 0.97
N LEU A 81 3.18 -8.55 0.12
CA LEU A 81 3.73 -9.85 0.50
C LEU A 81 5.21 -9.68 0.79
N GLU A 82 5.69 -10.25 1.86
CA GLU A 82 7.10 -10.36 2.19
C GLU A 82 7.53 -11.82 2.10
N VAL A 83 8.46 -12.11 1.20
CA VAL A 83 9.09 -13.43 1.06
C VAL A 83 10.11 -13.57 2.18
N SER A 84 9.99 -14.61 2.98
CA SER A 84 10.86 -14.83 4.14
C SER A 84 12.29 -15.17 3.73
N VAL A 85 13.18 -14.18 3.71
CA VAL A 85 14.63 -14.38 3.48
C VAL A 85 15.24 -15.31 4.53
N PRO A 86 14.89 -15.20 5.85
CA PRO A 86 15.34 -16.17 6.84
C PRO A 86 15.04 -17.63 6.47
N ASP A 87 13.84 -17.90 5.97
CA ASP A 87 13.43 -19.27 5.63
C ASP A 87 14.15 -19.76 4.33
N VAL A 88 14.49 -18.85 3.41
CA VAL A 88 15.36 -19.17 2.27
C VAL A 88 16.75 -19.58 2.75
N VAL A 89 17.36 -18.79 3.63
CA VAL A 89 18.70 -19.08 4.18
C VAL A 89 18.70 -20.40 4.95
N GLU A 90 17.66 -20.70 5.72
CA GLU A 90 17.49 -21.97 6.43
C GLU A 90 17.37 -23.15 5.47
N THR A 91 16.62 -22.97 4.37
CA THR A 91 16.49 -23.99 3.31
C THR A 91 17.81 -24.23 2.60
N LEU A 92 18.58 -23.17 2.27
CA LEU A 92 19.88 -23.29 1.62
C LEU A 92 20.93 -23.96 2.52
N ALA A 93 20.80 -23.86 3.84
CA ALA A 93 21.58 -24.57 4.82
C ALA A 93 21.13 -26.02 5.05
N ASP A 94 20.15 -26.53 4.28
CA ASP A 94 19.55 -27.88 4.42
C ASP A 94 18.99 -28.14 5.83
N HIS A 95 18.35 -27.09 6.43
CA HIS A 95 17.75 -27.14 7.77
C HIS A 95 18.72 -27.65 8.88
N LYS A 96 19.99 -27.21 8.82
CA LYS A 96 20.98 -27.61 9.83
C LYS A 96 20.51 -27.30 11.23
N THR A 97 20.72 -28.23 12.13
CA THR A 97 20.37 -28.14 13.57
C THR A 97 21.56 -27.76 14.45
N ASP A 98 22.65 -27.30 13.86
CA ASP A 98 23.82 -26.85 14.59
C ASP A 98 23.45 -25.70 15.54
N ALA A 99 23.90 -25.79 16.80
CA ALA A 99 23.53 -24.84 17.85
C ALA A 99 23.98 -23.39 17.54
N ALA A 100 25.16 -23.23 16.89
CA ALA A 100 25.67 -21.91 16.52
C ALA A 100 24.84 -21.31 15.37
N PHE A 101 24.46 -22.13 14.38
CA PHE A 101 23.61 -21.70 13.27
C PHE A 101 22.22 -21.28 13.77
N VAL A 102 21.56 -22.14 14.55
CA VAL A 102 20.20 -21.86 15.08
C VAL A 102 20.20 -20.62 15.97
N LYS A 103 21.22 -20.44 16.80
CA LYS A 103 21.37 -19.25 17.66
C LYS A 103 21.58 -17.99 16.82
N SER A 104 22.41 -18.05 15.79
CA SER A 104 22.71 -16.94 14.89
C SER A 104 21.48 -16.53 14.06
N MET A 105 20.70 -17.50 13.58
CA MET A 105 19.41 -17.27 12.90
C MET A 105 18.43 -16.53 13.83
N LYS A 106 18.34 -16.95 15.10
CA LYS A 106 17.46 -16.31 16.06
C LYS A 106 17.91 -14.90 16.43
N GLU A 107 19.22 -14.68 16.67
CA GLU A 107 19.77 -13.33 16.94
C GLU A 107 19.56 -12.41 15.74
N ALA A 108 19.78 -12.89 14.52
CA ALA A 108 19.58 -12.09 13.31
C ALA A 108 18.10 -11.73 13.08
N LYS A 109 17.17 -12.66 13.32
CA LYS A 109 15.72 -12.38 13.24
C LYS A 109 15.27 -11.29 14.23
N VAL A 110 15.82 -11.28 15.44
CA VAL A 110 15.53 -10.25 16.44
C VAL A 110 16.19 -8.91 16.09
N GLU A 111 17.44 -8.94 15.59
CA GLU A 111 18.15 -7.71 15.19
C GLU A 111 17.52 -7.08 13.93
N GLU A 112 16.94 -7.87 13.01
CA GLU A 112 16.21 -7.41 11.82
C GLU A 112 15.00 -6.52 12.17
N GLU A 113 14.29 -6.82 13.27
CA GLU A 113 13.17 -6.01 13.74
C GLU A 113 13.58 -4.58 14.16
N THR A 114 14.82 -4.38 14.53
CA THR A 114 15.34 -3.10 15.04
C THR A 114 16.37 -2.43 14.13
N SER A 115 16.99 -3.17 13.19
CA SER A 115 18.06 -2.72 12.29
C SER A 115 17.49 -2.43 10.89
N GLN A 116 18.17 -1.56 10.15
CA GLN A 116 17.89 -1.30 8.72
C GLN A 116 18.79 -2.13 7.79
N LYS A 117 19.63 -3.00 8.35
CA LYS A 117 20.50 -3.87 7.55
C LYS A 117 19.73 -5.09 7.09
N ASP A 118 20.05 -5.58 5.90
CA ASP A 118 19.49 -6.80 5.37
C ASP A 118 19.81 -8.02 6.23
N PHE A 119 18.90 -8.99 6.23
CA PHE A 119 19.00 -10.19 7.05
C PHE A 119 20.31 -10.95 6.86
N ILE A 120 20.81 -11.06 5.62
CA ILE A 120 22.04 -11.80 5.31
C ILE A 120 23.23 -11.15 6.03
N THR A 121 23.36 -9.82 5.99
CA THR A 121 24.40 -9.09 6.72
C THR A 121 24.32 -9.30 8.22
N LEU A 122 23.09 -9.26 8.77
CA LEU A 122 22.87 -9.49 10.21
C LEU A 122 23.18 -10.93 10.61
N PHE A 123 22.77 -11.91 9.81
CA PHE A 123 23.06 -13.32 10.03
C PHE A 123 24.58 -13.61 9.99
N ILE A 124 25.30 -13.11 8.99
CA ILE A 124 26.74 -13.30 8.88
C ILE A 124 27.45 -12.72 10.12
N LYS A 125 27.06 -11.49 10.54
CA LYS A 125 27.61 -10.87 11.75
C LYS A 125 27.33 -11.71 13.00
N ALA A 126 26.11 -12.21 13.15
CA ALA A 126 25.72 -13.06 14.27
C ALA A 126 26.44 -14.43 14.23
N TYR A 127 26.65 -15.02 13.06
CA TYR A 127 27.34 -16.29 12.90
C TYR A 127 28.82 -16.17 13.28
N HIS A 128 29.54 -15.16 12.80
CA HIS A 128 30.93 -14.91 13.23
C HIS A 128 31.09 -14.65 14.72
N LYS A 129 30.07 -14.04 15.35
CA LYS A 129 30.05 -13.84 16.82
C LYS A 129 29.84 -15.15 17.57
N ASN A 130 28.94 -16.04 17.09
CA ASN A 130 28.56 -17.28 17.77
C ASN A 130 29.44 -18.48 17.43
N ALA A 131 30.17 -18.45 16.30
CA ALA A 131 31.08 -19.49 15.81
C ALA A 131 32.42 -18.88 15.38
N PRO A 132 33.21 -18.29 16.32
CA PRO A 132 34.47 -17.66 15.96
C PRO A 132 35.48 -18.68 15.41
N GLY A 133 35.99 -18.43 14.20
CA GLY A 133 36.94 -19.30 13.50
C GLY A 133 36.32 -20.34 12.56
N HIS A 134 35.01 -20.52 12.53
CA HIS A 134 34.31 -21.34 11.56
C HIS A 134 33.96 -20.54 10.30
N ARG A 135 34.02 -21.19 9.14
CA ARG A 135 33.69 -20.57 7.85
C ARG A 135 32.21 -20.78 7.51
N LEU A 136 31.62 -19.81 6.83
CA LEU A 136 30.26 -19.94 6.30
C LEU A 136 30.11 -21.13 5.35
N ALA A 137 31.17 -21.49 4.64
CA ALA A 137 31.18 -22.64 3.74
C ALA A 137 30.86 -23.98 4.42
N GLU A 138 31.18 -24.13 5.74
CA GLU A 138 30.83 -25.33 6.51
C GLU A 138 29.32 -25.52 6.67
N VAL A 139 28.58 -24.43 6.63
CA VAL A 139 27.11 -24.43 6.71
C VAL A 139 26.49 -24.58 5.34
N PHE A 140 26.99 -23.86 4.33
CA PHE A 140 26.33 -23.70 3.04
C PHE A 140 26.94 -24.57 1.90
N ALA A 141 27.93 -25.42 2.15
CA ALA A 141 28.37 -26.41 1.17
C ALA A 141 27.38 -27.60 1.08
N THR A 142 26.11 -27.28 0.74
CA THR A 142 25.00 -28.23 0.65
C THR A 142 24.74 -28.66 -0.80
N GLN A 143 23.92 -29.68 -0.98
CA GLN A 143 23.53 -30.15 -2.31
C GLN A 143 22.81 -29.04 -3.10
N GLN A 144 22.07 -28.17 -2.44
CA GLN A 144 21.35 -27.03 -3.06
C GLN A 144 22.30 -25.95 -3.57
N MET A 145 23.44 -25.76 -2.92
CA MET A 145 24.48 -24.79 -3.29
C MET A 145 25.59 -25.40 -4.15
N GLN A 146 25.42 -26.65 -4.61
CA GLN A 146 26.40 -27.37 -5.42
C GLN A 146 26.75 -26.60 -6.70
N GLY A 147 28.02 -26.43 -6.98
CA GLY A 147 28.54 -25.66 -8.11
C GLY A 147 28.70 -24.17 -7.87
N LYS A 148 28.14 -23.62 -6.73
CA LYS A 148 28.26 -22.21 -6.34
C LYS A 148 29.09 -22.01 -5.07
N VAL A 149 28.97 -22.96 -4.12
CA VAL A 149 29.73 -22.98 -2.87
C VAL A 149 30.35 -24.34 -2.67
N ASN A 150 31.63 -24.38 -2.32
CA ASN A 150 32.33 -25.60 -1.94
C ASN A 150 32.95 -25.39 -0.53
N ALA A 151 33.45 -26.47 0.09
CA ALA A 151 34.02 -26.42 1.43
C ALA A 151 35.26 -25.51 1.59
N GLN A 152 35.85 -25.06 0.49
CA GLN A 152 37.01 -24.15 0.46
C GLN A 152 36.63 -22.71 0.12
N SER A 153 35.35 -22.42 -0.20
CA SER A 153 34.92 -21.09 -0.57
C SER A 153 35.12 -20.10 0.59
N SER A 154 35.50 -18.88 0.25
CA SER A 154 35.64 -17.77 1.20
C SER A 154 34.27 -17.28 1.67
N ASP A 155 34.21 -16.64 2.83
CA ASP A 155 32.95 -16.10 3.37
C ASP A 155 32.33 -15.05 2.45
N SER A 156 33.14 -14.25 1.75
CA SER A 156 32.68 -13.28 0.75
C SER A 156 32.05 -13.96 -0.48
N GLU A 157 32.58 -15.10 -0.92
CA GLU A 157 32.00 -15.89 -2.02
C GLU A 157 30.68 -16.53 -1.59
N VAL A 158 30.61 -17.04 -0.36
CA VAL A 158 29.39 -17.60 0.21
C VAL A 158 28.31 -16.50 0.36
N GLU A 159 28.67 -15.33 0.87
CA GLU A 159 27.76 -14.18 0.98
C GLU A 159 27.20 -13.80 -0.40
N LYS A 160 28.05 -13.67 -1.42
CA LYS A 160 27.63 -13.35 -2.78
C LYS A 160 26.70 -14.41 -3.35
N ALA A 161 26.99 -15.69 -3.12
CA ALA A 161 26.17 -16.80 -3.56
C ALA A 161 24.80 -16.81 -2.83
N LEU A 162 24.77 -16.56 -1.52
CA LEU A 162 23.54 -16.45 -0.74
C LEU A 162 22.65 -15.30 -1.23
N ARG A 163 23.21 -14.12 -1.47
CA ARG A 163 22.47 -12.97 -2.04
C ARG A 163 21.88 -13.29 -3.41
N ALA A 164 22.63 -13.96 -4.27
CA ALA A 164 22.15 -14.36 -5.60
C ALA A 164 21.01 -15.37 -5.50
N GLU A 165 21.10 -16.35 -4.59
CA GLU A 165 20.05 -17.36 -4.39
C GLU A 165 18.79 -16.75 -3.76
N CYS A 166 18.95 -15.88 -2.77
CA CYS A 166 17.81 -15.16 -2.18
C CYS A 166 17.10 -14.29 -3.23
N SER A 167 17.84 -13.55 -4.06
CA SER A 167 17.25 -12.79 -5.16
C SER A 167 16.50 -13.68 -6.14
N SER A 168 17.08 -14.85 -6.51
CA SER A 168 16.44 -15.82 -7.39
C SER A 168 15.16 -16.40 -6.76
N ALA A 169 15.17 -16.69 -5.45
CA ALA A 169 13.99 -17.16 -4.73
C ALA A 169 12.86 -16.12 -4.70
N ILE A 170 13.21 -14.84 -4.52
CA ILE A 170 12.25 -13.72 -4.57
C ILE A 170 11.66 -13.60 -5.98
N ASP A 171 12.50 -13.70 -7.04
CA ASP A 171 12.07 -13.65 -8.43
C ASP A 171 11.13 -14.81 -8.79
N ASN A 172 11.44 -16.00 -8.33
CA ASN A 172 10.59 -17.17 -8.51
C ASN A 172 9.25 -17.00 -7.76
N SER A 173 9.28 -16.50 -6.52
CA SER A 173 8.06 -16.21 -5.74
C SER A 173 7.19 -15.18 -6.44
N PHE A 174 7.78 -14.12 -6.99
CA PHE A 174 7.07 -13.11 -7.79
C PHE A 174 6.36 -13.75 -9.00
N ASN A 175 7.04 -14.60 -9.74
CA ASN A 175 6.49 -15.29 -10.91
C ASN A 175 5.34 -16.25 -10.52
N VAL A 176 5.48 -16.96 -9.39
CA VAL A 176 4.43 -17.84 -8.86
C VAL A 176 3.19 -17.03 -8.47
N VAL A 177 3.36 -15.92 -7.72
CA VAL A 177 2.27 -15.02 -7.33
C VAL A 177 1.57 -14.48 -8.57
N ARG A 178 2.31 -13.99 -9.55
CA ARG A 178 1.77 -13.50 -10.83
C ARG A 178 0.95 -14.57 -11.53
N THR A 179 1.51 -15.77 -11.68
CA THR A 179 0.82 -16.89 -12.35
C THR A 179 -0.47 -17.30 -11.63
N ARG A 180 -0.48 -17.25 -10.29
CA ARG A 180 -1.69 -17.52 -9.50
C ARG A 180 -2.78 -16.51 -9.76
N ILE A 181 -2.44 -15.22 -9.72
CA ILE A 181 -3.39 -14.12 -9.94
C ILE A 181 -3.96 -14.14 -11.36
N ASP A 182 -3.09 -14.36 -12.38
CA ASP A 182 -3.50 -14.47 -13.78
C ASP A 182 -4.51 -15.62 -13.98
N LYS A 183 -4.28 -16.80 -13.35
CA LYS A 183 -5.19 -17.95 -13.41
C LYS A 183 -6.50 -17.73 -12.65
N PHE A 184 -6.48 -16.85 -11.66
CA PHE A 184 -7.68 -16.49 -10.90
C PHE A 184 -8.62 -15.57 -11.69
N GLY A 185 -8.16 -15.02 -12.81
CA GLY A 185 -8.97 -14.18 -13.70
C GLY A 185 -9.18 -12.77 -13.15
N VAL A 186 -8.27 -12.26 -12.31
CA VAL A 186 -8.29 -10.86 -11.86
C VAL A 186 -8.03 -9.95 -13.06
N VAL A 187 -8.93 -8.99 -13.28
CA VAL A 187 -8.82 -8.05 -14.39
C VAL A 187 -7.89 -6.89 -13.99
N GLN A 188 -6.84 -6.69 -14.77
CA GLN A 188 -5.84 -5.64 -14.56
C GLN A 188 -5.19 -5.65 -13.17
N PRO A 189 -4.64 -6.79 -12.70
CA PRO A 189 -3.87 -6.78 -11.47
C PRO A 189 -2.59 -5.97 -11.65
N ASN A 190 -2.18 -5.22 -10.62
CA ASN A 190 -0.91 -4.54 -10.59
C ASN A 190 0.03 -5.28 -9.64
N ILE A 191 1.04 -5.95 -10.18
CA ILE A 191 1.98 -6.76 -9.40
C ILE A 191 3.37 -6.19 -9.60
N GLN A 192 4.00 -5.73 -8.53
CA GLN A 192 5.30 -5.06 -8.59
C GLN A 192 6.20 -5.49 -7.42
N LYS A 193 7.51 -5.60 -7.69
CA LYS A 193 8.51 -5.64 -6.62
C LYS A 193 8.71 -4.23 -6.07
N LEU A 194 8.79 -4.10 -4.76
CA LEU A 194 9.08 -2.80 -4.15
C LEU A 194 10.60 -2.55 -4.18
N GLU A 195 11.01 -1.53 -4.93
CA GLU A 195 12.41 -1.13 -5.02
C GLU A 195 12.91 -0.61 -3.67
N GLY A 196 14.13 -0.99 -3.30
CA GLY A 196 14.71 -0.62 -2.00
C GLY A 196 14.19 -1.43 -0.79
N GLN A 197 13.26 -2.37 -1.00
CA GLN A 197 12.72 -3.27 0.03
C GLN A 197 12.83 -4.72 -0.46
N GLU A 198 13.96 -5.35 -0.16
CA GLU A 198 14.23 -6.73 -0.63
C GLU A 198 13.15 -7.70 -0.12
N GLY A 199 12.65 -8.55 -1.01
CA GLY A 199 11.67 -9.59 -0.70
C GLY A 199 10.21 -9.14 -0.68
N ARG A 200 9.89 -7.84 -0.89
CA ARG A 200 8.52 -7.36 -0.87
C ARG A 200 7.89 -7.25 -2.26
N ILE A 201 6.70 -7.79 -2.37
CA ILE A 201 5.88 -7.83 -3.59
C ILE A 201 4.54 -7.14 -3.29
N MET A 202 4.25 -6.06 -3.99
CA MET A 202 2.94 -5.41 -3.94
C MET A 202 2.01 -6.04 -4.97
N VAL A 203 0.79 -6.33 -4.56
CA VAL A 203 -0.25 -6.96 -5.36
C VAL A 203 -1.56 -6.20 -5.18
N GLU A 204 -1.95 -5.44 -6.18
CA GLU A 204 -3.25 -4.77 -6.22
C GLU A 204 -4.22 -5.57 -7.11
N MET A 205 -5.39 -5.85 -6.59
CA MET A 205 -6.44 -6.65 -7.23
C MET A 205 -7.77 -5.89 -7.23
N PRO A 206 -7.97 -4.96 -8.17
CA PRO A 206 -9.21 -4.19 -8.22
C PRO A 206 -10.42 -5.07 -8.55
N GLY A 207 -11.53 -4.86 -7.83
CA GLY A 207 -12.80 -5.53 -8.08
C GLY A 207 -12.94 -6.93 -7.50
N ILE A 208 -12.00 -7.39 -6.67
CA ILE A 208 -12.13 -8.65 -5.92
C ILE A 208 -13.19 -8.49 -4.83
N ARG A 209 -14.07 -9.50 -4.72
CA ARG A 209 -15.16 -9.56 -3.73
C ARG A 209 -14.90 -10.53 -2.57
N GLU A 210 -13.93 -11.43 -2.72
CA GLU A 210 -13.62 -12.51 -1.77
C GLU A 210 -12.19 -12.39 -1.22
N PRO A 211 -11.92 -11.42 -0.32
CA PRO A 211 -10.56 -11.17 0.18
C PRO A 211 -10.00 -12.37 0.96
N GLU A 212 -10.82 -13.10 1.71
CA GLU A 212 -10.42 -14.30 2.46
C GLU A 212 -9.82 -15.40 1.57
N ARG A 213 -10.46 -15.62 0.43
CA ARG A 213 -10.01 -16.60 -0.56
C ARG A 213 -8.67 -16.17 -1.18
N MET A 214 -8.52 -14.87 -1.46
CA MET A 214 -7.27 -14.32 -1.99
C MET A 214 -6.14 -14.38 -0.98
N ARG A 215 -6.39 -14.12 0.32
CA ARG A 215 -5.37 -14.29 1.36
C ARG A 215 -4.80 -15.71 1.37
N LYS A 216 -5.68 -16.72 1.38
CA LYS A 216 -5.27 -18.13 1.35
C LYS A 216 -4.45 -18.47 0.11
N LEU A 217 -4.86 -17.97 -1.06
CA LEU A 217 -4.17 -18.21 -2.32
C LEU A 217 -2.76 -17.58 -2.34
N LEU A 218 -2.64 -16.36 -1.82
CA LEU A 218 -1.39 -15.60 -1.84
C LEU A 218 -0.38 -16.09 -0.81
N GLN A 219 -0.85 -16.53 0.37
CA GLN A 219 0.01 -17.03 1.44
C GLN A 219 0.36 -18.50 1.30
N GLY A 220 -0.43 -19.29 0.58
CA GLY A 220 -0.19 -20.71 0.36
C GLY A 220 1.14 -20.94 -0.35
N SER A 221 2.03 -21.76 0.23
CA SER A 221 3.31 -22.09 -0.40
C SER A 221 3.16 -23.08 -1.55
N ALA A 222 2.01 -23.76 -1.64
CA ALA A 222 1.73 -24.89 -2.53
C ALA A 222 2.73 -26.06 -2.34
N ASN A 223 3.20 -26.25 -1.10
CA ASN A 223 4.06 -27.33 -0.76
C ASN A 223 3.26 -28.64 -0.68
N LEU A 224 3.16 -29.34 -1.81
CA LEU A 224 2.48 -30.64 -1.90
C LEU A 224 3.44 -31.74 -1.47
N GLU A 225 2.98 -32.60 -0.56
CA GLU A 225 3.76 -33.68 0.02
C GLU A 225 2.93 -34.99 0.02
N PHE A 226 3.56 -36.09 -0.31
CA PHE A 226 2.96 -37.42 -0.28
C PHE A 226 3.61 -38.24 0.83
N TRP A 227 2.81 -38.60 1.83
CA TRP A 227 3.30 -39.28 3.03
C TRP A 227 2.70 -40.66 3.21
N GLU A 228 3.53 -41.59 3.67
CA GLU A 228 3.04 -42.86 4.22
C GLU A 228 2.26 -42.60 5.51
N THR A 229 1.35 -43.49 5.86
CA THR A 229 0.53 -43.35 7.06
C THR A 229 0.62 -44.55 7.99
N PHE A 230 0.41 -44.35 9.26
CA PHE A 230 0.07 -45.41 10.21
C PHE A 230 -1.43 -45.71 10.13
N ASN A 231 -1.83 -46.94 10.46
CA ASN A 231 -3.23 -47.24 10.63
C ASN A 231 -3.72 -46.79 12.04
N ALA A 232 -5.00 -46.57 12.18
CA ALA A 232 -5.58 -46.11 13.43
C ALA A 232 -5.38 -47.08 14.61
N ASP A 233 -5.45 -48.38 14.36
CA ASP A 233 -5.20 -49.46 15.31
C ASP A 233 -3.78 -49.46 15.89
N GLU A 234 -2.78 -48.98 15.12
CA GLU A 234 -1.40 -48.85 15.58
C GLU A 234 -1.21 -47.67 16.57
N ILE A 235 -1.99 -46.61 16.45
CA ILE A 235 -1.77 -45.34 17.18
C ILE A 235 -2.80 -45.06 18.27
N ALA A 236 -4.05 -45.50 18.14
CA ALA A 236 -5.13 -45.24 19.10
C ALA A 236 -4.78 -45.73 20.55
N PRO A 237 -4.16 -46.93 20.75
CA PRO A 237 -3.74 -47.35 22.07
C PRO A 237 -2.71 -46.44 22.72
N LEU A 238 -1.79 -45.86 21.89
CA LEU A 238 -0.75 -44.96 22.37
C LEU A 238 -1.32 -43.61 22.76
N LEU A 239 -2.32 -43.09 22.03
CA LEU A 239 -3.03 -41.84 22.40
C LEU A 239 -3.78 -42.01 23.73
N SER A 240 -4.35 -43.21 24.01
CA SER A 240 -4.98 -43.50 25.30
C SER A 240 -3.96 -43.54 26.43
N GLN A 241 -2.75 -44.04 26.20
CA GLN A 241 -1.65 -44.00 27.19
C GLN A 241 -1.15 -42.56 27.41
N VAL A 242 -1.09 -41.70 26.38
CA VAL A 242 -0.75 -40.27 26.50
C VAL A 242 -1.78 -39.57 27.38
N ASP A 243 -3.09 -39.84 27.19
CA ASP A 243 -4.17 -39.25 27.99
C ASP A 243 -4.01 -39.60 29.46
N GLN A 244 -3.84 -40.91 29.80
CA GLN A 244 -3.65 -41.36 31.16
C GLN A 244 -2.42 -40.77 31.85
N ARG A 245 -1.29 -40.72 31.12
CA ARG A 245 -0.03 -40.21 31.70
C ARG A 245 -0.05 -38.69 31.84
N PHE A 246 -0.70 -37.98 30.92
CA PHE A 246 -0.89 -36.54 31.00
C PHE A 246 -1.85 -36.15 32.13
N ALA A 247 -2.91 -36.91 32.38
CA ALA A 247 -3.80 -36.73 33.50
C ALA A 247 -3.08 -36.92 34.86
N ASN A 248 -2.23 -37.94 34.96
CA ASN A 248 -1.46 -38.24 36.21
C ASN A 248 -0.33 -37.21 36.43
N GLY A 249 0.41 -36.80 35.39
CA GLY A 249 1.47 -35.79 35.49
C GLY A 249 0.94 -34.37 35.74
N GLY A 250 -0.27 -34.06 35.25
CA GLY A 250 -0.96 -32.79 35.52
C GLY A 250 -1.38 -32.62 36.98
N GLN A 251 -1.58 -33.71 37.75
CA GLN A 251 -1.85 -33.66 39.18
C GLN A 251 -0.58 -33.28 39.97
N GLU A 252 0.60 -33.71 39.55
CA GLU A 252 1.86 -33.34 40.21
C GLU A 252 2.25 -31.86 39.90
N GLN A 253 2.04 -31.38 38.68
CA GLN A 253 2.28 -30.01 38.35
C GLN A 253 1.26 -29.04 38.99
N ALA A 254 0.00 -29.42 39.07
CA ALA A 254 -1.01 -28.61 39.75
C ALA A 254 -0.76 -28.52 41.25
N ALA A 255 -0.13 -29.55 41.85
CA ALA A 255 0.33 -29.51 43.23
C ALA A 255 1.56 -28.62 43.42
N ALA A 256 2.49 -28.59 42.46
CA ALA A 256 3.65 -27.73 42.47
C ALA A 256 3.29 -26.25 42.24
N ASP A 257 2.38 -25.97 41.31
CA ASP A 257 1.88 -24.62 41.04
C ASP A 257 0.99 -24.08 42.16
N THR A 258 0.26 -24.95 42.90
CA THR A 258 -0.49 -24.56 44.10
C THR A 258 0.41 -24.28 45.28
N ALA A 259 1.60 -24.88 45.34
CA ALA A 259 2.61 -24.57 46.34
C ALA A 259 3.37 -23.27 46.05
N ALA A 260 3.65 -22.98 44.77
CA ALA A 260 4.23 -21.72 44.33
C ALA A 260 3.25 -20.54 44.43
N ALA A 261 1.96 -20.75 44.15
CA ALA A 261 0.92 -19.75 44.30
C ALA A 261 0.56 -19.39 45.74
N LYS A 262 0.88 -20.26 46.71
CA LYS A 262 0.71 -19.97 48.14
C LYS A 262 1.83 -19.12 48.74
N ALA A 263 2.94 -18.93 48.03
CA ALA A 263 4.04 -18.05 48.47
C ALA A 263 3.82 -16.58 48.08
N ASP A 264 3.01 -16.29 47.02
CA ASP A 264 2.77 -14.91 46.55
C ASP A 264 1.44 -14.28 47.02
N THR A 265 0.59 -15.00 47.79
CA THR A 265 -0.76 -14.52 48.21
C THR A 265 -0.83 -13.98 49.64
N VAL A 266 0.24 -13.36 50.17
CA VAL A 266 0.21 -12.67 51.48
C VAL A 266 0.15 -11.16 51.38
N LYS A 267 -0.15 -10.56 50.22
CA LYS A 267 -0.36 -9.12 50.13
C LYS A 267 -1.48 -8.69 49.16
N ALA A 268 -2.70 -9.15 49.38
CA ALA A 268 -3.89 -8.41 48.88
C ALA A 268 -5.21 -9.03 49.42
N ALA A 269 -5.46 -8.82 50.69
CA ALA A 269 -6.79 -9.01 51.25
C ALA A 269 -7.30 -7.66 51.79
N ALA A 270 -8.15 -6.99 51.06
CA ALA A 270 -9.22 -6.10 51.56
C ALA A 270 -9.89 -5.36 50.43
N LYS A 271 -11.04 -5.81 49.95
CA LYS A 271 -12.25 -4.97 49.82
C LYS A 271 -13.43 -5.76 49.21
N LYS A 272 -14.30 -6.08 50.16
CA LYS A 272 -15.78 -6.07 50.17
C LYS A 272 -16.60 -6.50 48.94
N GLU A 273 -17.37 -7.52 49.24
CA GLU A 273 -18.64 -8.01 48.67
C GLU A 273 -19.69 -6.88 48.48
N ALA A 274 -20.42 -6.97 47.39
CA ALA A 274 -21.81 -6.54 47.36
C ALA A 274 -22.62 -7.57 46.54
N LYS A 275 -23.48 -8.30 47.26
CA LYS A 275 -24.51 -9.18 46.73
C LYS A 275 -25.60 -8.35 46.03
N LEU A 276 -26.00 -8.79 44.83
CA LEU A 276 -27.36 -8.58 44.37
C LEU A 276 -27.95 -9.92 43.91
N GLN A 277 -28.95 -10.38 44.62
CA GLN A 277 -29.77 -11.56 44.28
C GLN A 277 -30.77 -11.13 43.21
N LEU A 278 -30.85 -11.92 42.12
CA LEU A 278 -32.06 -12.00 41.30
C LEU A 278 -32.37 -13.49 41.08
N LYS A 279 -33.49 -13.92 41.63
CA LYS A 279 -34.09 -15.24 41.44
C LYS A 279 -34.53 -15.41 40.00
N GLY A 280 -34.14 -16.49 39.37
CA GLY A 280 -34.66 -17.03 38.10
C GLY A 280 -34.30 -18.52 38.06
N THR A 281 -35.31 -19.36 38.31
CA THR A 281 -35.32 -20.80 38.22
C THR A 281 -34.97 -21.23 36.81
N ASP A 282 -33.88 -21.99 36.64
CA ASP A 282 -33.51 -22.95 35.57
C ASP A 282 -31.98 -23.18 35.46
N SER A 283 -31.22 -23.07 36.55
CA SER A 283 -29.74 -23.09 36.49
C SER A 283 -29.03 -24.30 37.16
N GLU A 284 -29.76 -25.27 37.69
CA GLU A 284 -29.11 -26.42 38.34
C GLU A 284 -28.65 -27.50 37.34
N GLY A 285 -29.42 -27.76 36.29
CA GLY A 285 -29.01 -28.69 35.21
C GLY A 285 -27.78 -28.25 34.42
N ALA A 286 -27.69 -26.94 34.10
CA ALA A 286 -26.57 -26.38 33.32
C ALA A 286 -25.28 -26.22 34.15
N LYS A 287 -25.38 -26.06 35.45
CA LYS A 287 -24.21 -26.04 36.36
C LYS A 287 -23.68 -27.47 36.67
N ALA A 288 -24.59 -28.46 36.76
CA ALA A 288 -24.22 -29.86 36.92
C ALA A 288 -23.53 -30.44 35.68
N SER A 289 -24.02 -30.10 34.48
CA SER A 289 -23.38 -30.55 33.22
C SER A 289 -22.01 -29.87 33.01
N LYS A 290 -21.85 -28.57 33.26
CA LYS A 290 -20.56 -27.89 33.19
C LYS A 290 -19.54 -28.39 34.21
N LYS A 291 -19.97 -28.80 35.40
CA LYS A 291 -19.09 -29.38 36.42
C LYS A 291 -18.67 -30.80 36.03
N ALA A 292 -19.59 -31.60 35.48
CA ALA A 292 -19.30 -32.94 34.96
C ALA A 292 -18.35 -32.91 33.75
N GLU A 293 -18.54 -31.94 32.83
CA GLU A 293 -17.61 -31.68 31.71
C GLU A 293 -16.21 -31.25 32.20
N ALA A 294 -16.14 -30.37 33.20
CA ALA A 294 -14.86 -29.93 33.78
C ALA A 294 -14.13 -31.07 34.52
N ASP A 295 -14.84 -31.96 35.17
CA ASP A 295 -14.28 -33.11 35.85
C ASP A 295 -13.85 -34.19 34.84
N MET A 296 -14.60 -34.43 33.76
CA MET A 296 -14.18 -35.26 32.61
C MET A 296 -12.93 -34.72 31.91
N GLN A 297 -12.82 -33.41 31.73
CA GLN A 297 -11.63 -32.78 31.13
C GLN A 297 -10.38 -32.89 32.01
N LYS A 298 -10.54 -33.04 33.33
CA LYS A 298 -9.43 -33.33 34.26
C LYS A 298 -9.00 -34.77 34.26
N MET A 299 -9.96 -35.70 34.19
CA MET A 299 -9.68 -37.13 34.16
C MET A 299 -9.16 -37.63 32.81
N HIS A 300 -9.66 -37.05 31.72
CA HIS A 300 -9.33 -37.41 30.35
C HIS A 300 -9.04 -36.15 29.52
N PRO A 301 -7.91 -35.48 29.74
CA PRO A 301 -7.62 -34.19 29.10
C PRO A 301 -7.51 -34.23 27.55
N LEU A 302 -7.11 -35.38 26.99
CA LEU A 302 -7.07 -35.61 25.55
C LEU A 302 -8.39 -36.19 25.05
N LEU A 303 -8.86 -37.30 25.64
CA LEU A 303 -10.02 -38.05 25.15
C LEU A 303 -11.35 -37.30 25.32
N SER A 304 -11.44 -36.34 26.22
CA SER A 304 -12.62 -35.46 26.36
C SER A 304 -12.76 -34.48 25.17
N ARG A 305 -11.68 -34.22 24.42
CA ARG A 305 -11.61 -33.26 23.30
C ARG A 305 -11.38 -33.94 21.97
N LEU A 306 -10.73 -35.10 21.96
CA LEU A 306 -10.43 -35.90 20.77
C LEU A 306 -11.21 -37.21 20.82
N GLN A 307 -12.15 -37.40 19.91
CA GLN A 307 -12.85 -38.66 19.70
C GLN A 307 -11.92 -39.64 18.97
N VAL A 308 -11.20 -40.47 19.69
CA VAL A 308 -10.24 -41.41 19.13
C VAL A 308 -10.95 -42.59 18.46
N ILE A 309 -10.47 -42.96 17.25
CA ILE A 309 -10.95 -44.08 16.46
C ILE A 309 -9.94 -45.23 16.59
N GLY A 310 -10.42 -46.39 16.98
CA GLY A 310 -9.57 -47.59 17.17
C GLY A 310 -9.45 -48.47 15.90
N GLN A 311 -10.21 -48.20 14.86
CA GLN A 311 -10.20 -48.97 13.62
C GLN A 311 -10.29 -48.02 12.41
N GLY A 312 -9.51 -48.24 11.38
CA GLY A 312 -9.48 -47.42 10.18
C GLY A 312 -8.07 -47.26 9.58
N LEU A 313 -7.98 -46.48 8.55
CA LEU A 313 -6.70 -46.24 7.88
C LEU A 313 -5.90 -45.15 8.65
N SER A 314 -5.74 -43.97 8.06
CA SER A 314 -4.88 -42.92 8.62
C SER A 314 -5.55 -42.03 9.66
N VAL A 315 -6.88 -42.00 9.76
CA VAL A 315 -7.64 -41.17 10.70
C VAL A 315 -7.64 -41.80 12.08
N VAL A 316 -7.02 -41.11 13.04
CA VAL A 316 -6.91 -41.58 14.45
C VAL A 316 -7.91 -40.94 15.37
N GLY A 317 -8.59 -39.87 14.95
CA GLY A 317 -9.65 -39.24 15.76
C GLY A 317 -10.23 -38.00 15.14
N TYR A 318 -11.32 -37.51 15.78
CA TYR A 318 -12.03 -36.27 15.40
C TYR A 318 -12.02 -35.27 16.55
N ALA A 319 -11.81 -34.01 16.28
CA ALA A 319 -11.95 -32.93 17.26
C ALA A 319 -12.66 -31.71 16.69
N SER A 320 -13.36 -30.99 17.58
CA SER A 320 -13.92 -29.67 17.20
C SER A 320 -12.81 -28.66 16.92
N VAL A 321 -13.04 -27.73 15.99
CA VAL A 321 -12.12 -26.60 15.68
C VAL A 321 -11.64 -25.88 16.95
N ARG A 322 -12.54 -25.73 17.95
CA ARG A 322 -12.23 -25.03 19.20
C ARG A 322 -11.23 -25.79 20.08
N ASP A 323 -11.18 -27.13 19.93
CA ASP A 323 -10.37 -28.00 20.76
C ASP A 323 -9.04 -28.38 20.12
N THR A 324 -8.84 -28.13 18.81
CA THR A 324 -7.62 -28.50 18.08
C THR A 324 -6.35 -27.91 18.70
N ALA A 325 -6.38 -26.67 19.16
CA ALA A 325 -5.24 -26.05 19.83
C ALA A 325 -4.89 -26.71 21.18
N ALA A 326 -5.89 -27.11 21.94
CA ALA A 326 -5.72 -27.82 23.20
C ALA A 326 -5.21 -29.25 22.97
N VAL A 327 -5.74 -29.95 21.96
CA VAL A 327 -5.27 -31.28 21.54
C VAL A 327 -3.81 -31.18 21.10
N ASN A 328 -3.45 -30.19 20.28
CA ASN A 328 -2.06 -29.98 19.84
C ASN A 328 -1.10 -29.79 21.03
N LYS A 329 -1.50 -29.00 22.03
CA LYS A 329 -0.68 -28.79 23.24
C LYS A 329 -0.37 -30.10 23.98
N ILE A 330 -1.30 -31.08 23.94
CA ILE A 330 -1.12 -32.40 24.61
C ILE A 330 -0.29 -33.33 23.73
N ILE A 331 -0.62 -33.49 22.43
CA ILE A 331 0.05 -34.45 21.55
C ILE A 331 1.49 -34.07 21.21
N TYR A 332 1.87 -32.79 21.30
CA TYR A 332 3.23 -32.32 21.11
C TYR A 332 3.98 -32.06 22.44
N SER A 333 3.38 -32.42 23.59
CA SER A 333 4.03 -32.27 24.88
C SER A 333 5.24 -33.21 25.06
N ALA A 334 6.10 -32.91 26.02
CA ALA A 334 7.24 -33.77 26.37
C ALA A 334 6.81 -35.18 26.80
N VAL A 335 5.65 -35.30 27.45
CA VAL A 335 5.07 -36.56 27.85
C VAL A 335 4.64 -37.40 26.64
N ALA A 336 3.98 -36.78 25.66
CA ALA A 336 3.55 -37.46 24.46
C ALA A 336 4.76 -37.95 23.62
N LYS A 337 5.82 -37.14 23.51
CA LYS A 337 7.08 -37.50 22.80
C LYS A 337 7.81 -38.72 23.37
N GLN A 338 7.56 -39.08 24.65
CA GLN A 338 8.14 -40.30 25.24
C GLN A 338 7.36 -41.57 24.93
N ILE A 339 6.08 -41.45 24.56
CA ILE A 339 5.15 -42.55 24.32
C ILE A 339 4.93 -42.80 22.83
N LEU A 340 4.81 -41.70 22.05
CA LEU A 340 4.56 -41.77 20.61
C LEU A 340 5.84 -42.11 19.85
N PRO A 341 5.75 -42.89 18.76
CA PRO A 341 6.90 -43.18 17.93
C PRO A 341 7.58 -41.92 17.40
N ALA A 342 8.93 -41.89 17.41
CA ALA A 342 9.71 -40.73 16.94
C ALA A 342 9.45 -40.35 15.48
N ASN A 343 9.01 -41.32 14.67
CA ASN A 343 8.67 -41.16 13.26
C ASN A 343 7.18 -40.89 12.99
N LEU A 344 6.39 -40.57 14.06
CA LEU A 344 4.98 -40.22 13.96
C LEU A 344 4.85 -38.69 13.88
N ARG A 345 4.09 -38.21 12.90
CA ARG A 345 3.64 -36.84 12.78
C ARG A 345 2.11 -36.81 12.70
N LEU A 346 1.45 -36.03 13.55
CA LEU A 346 -0.01 -35.92 13.57
C LEU A 346 -0.42 -34.65 12.86
N LEU A 347 -1.25 -34.74 11.81
CA LEU A 347 -1.71 -33.59 11.02
C LEU A 347 -3.23 -33.58 10.93
N TRP A 348 -3.80 -32.34 10.93
CA TRP A 348 -5.24 -32.13 10.77
C TRP A 348 -5.65 -32.14 9.30
N SER A 349 -6.91 -32.55 9.04
CA SER A 349 -7.52 -32.40 7.72
C SER A 349 -7.69 -30.90 7.37
N ALA A 350 -7.60 -30.57 6.09
CA ALA A 350 -7.80 -29.20 5.59
C ALA A 350 -9.27 -28.76 5.68
N LYS A 351 -10.21 -29.72 5.71
CA LYS A 351 -11.65 -29.51 5.74
C LYS A 351 -12.31 -30.32 6.82
N PRO A 352 -13.52 -29.91 7.26
CA PRO A 352 -14.31 -30.70 8.19
C PRO A 352 -14.64 -32.10 7.62
N ALA A 353 -14.75 -33.07 8.51
CA ALA A 353 -15.08 -34.46 8.18
C ALA A 353 -16.49 -34.61 7.60
N ASP A 354 -16.65 -35.54 6.67
CA ASP A 354 -17.93 -35.90 6.06
C ASP A 354 -18.80 -36.71 7.00
N GLY A 355 -20.12 -36.52 6.94
CA GLY A 355 -21.10 -37.37 7.58
C GLY A 355 -21.30 -37.17 9.08
N ILE A 356 -20.59 -36.28 9.74
CA ILE A 356 -20.83 -35.91 11.15
C ILE A 356 -21.84 -34.76 11.20
N GLN A 357 -22.93 -34.93 11.98
CA GLN A 357 -24.02 -33.94 12.09
C GLN A 357 -23.57 -32.54 12.57
N ALA A 358 -22.35 -32.39 13.12
CA ALA A 358 -21.75 -31.15 13.55
C ALA A 358 -20.72 -30.68 12.48
N LYS A 359 -21.00 -29.64 11.74
CA LYS A 359 -20.21 -29.07 10.64
C LYS A 359 -18.79 -28.58 10.99
N ASN A 360 -18.25 -28.82 12.22
CA ASN A 360 -16.99 -28.21 12.67
C ASN A 360 -16.02 -29.25 13.30
N PHE A 361 -16.08 -30.51 12.91
CA PHE A 361 -15.12 -31.53 13.33
C PHE A 361 -14.08 -31.80 12.24
N TYR A 362 -12.81 -31.79 12.64
CA TYR A 362 -11.66 -32.05 11.78
C TYR A 362 -11.05 -33.42 12.10
N GLU A 363 -10.52 -34.10 11.09
CA GLU A 363 -9.86 -35.38 11.18
C GLU A 363 -8.40 -35.21 11.59
N LEU A 364 -7.92 -36.01 12.53
CA LEU A 364 -6.52 -36.12 12.88
C LEU A 364 -5.92 -37.35 12.22
N HIS A 365 -4.94 -37.12 11.35
CA HIS A 365 -4.26 -38.17 10.56
C HIS A 365 -2.90 -38.53 11.17
N ALA A 366 -2.54 -39.82 11.17
CA ALA A 366 -1.26 -40.32 11.62
C ALA A 366 -0.30 -40.51 10.42
N ILE A 367 0.62 -39.59 10.25
CA ILE A 367 1.63 -39.56 9.19
C ILE A 367 2.88 -40.30 9.65
N LYS A 368 3.46 -41.12 8.78
CA LYS A 368 4.68 -41.90 9.03
C LYS A 368 5.86 -41.25 8.31
N VAL A 369 6.83 -40.74 9.07
CA VAL A 369 8.07 -40.18 8.54
C VAL A 369 9.06 -41.34 8.30
N THR A 370 9.33 -41.65 7.03
CA THR A 370 10.21 -42.78 6.63
C THR A 370 11.59 -42.31 6.18
N THR A 371 11.76 -41.03 5.92
CA THR A 371 13.02 -40.45 5.44
C THR A 371 13.88 -39.97 6.60
N THR A 372 15.21 -40.10 6.47
CA THR A 372 16.16 -39.67 7.51
C THR A 372 16.27 -38.13 7.67
N ASN A 373 15.93 -37.39 6.62
CA ASN A 373 15.92 -35.93 6.62
C ASN A 373 14.58 -35.31 7.04
N GLY A 374 13.56 -36.14 7.41
CA GLY A 374 12.24 -35.67 7.82
C GLY A 374 11.37 -35.08 6.69
N ARG A 375 11.80 -35.17 5.43
CA ARG A 375 11.03 -34.72 4.24
C ARG A 375 10.08 -35.80 3.76
N ALA A 376 9.11 -35.37 2.94
CA ALA A 376 8.21 -36.34 2.32
C ALA A 376 8.95 -37.26 1.34
N PRO A 377 8.57 -38.57 1.25
CA PRO A 377 9.12 -39.46 0.26
C PRO A 377 8.95 -38.98 -1.18
N LEU A 378 7.89 -38.23 -1.45
CA LEU A 378 7.63 -37.55 -2.72
C LEU A 378 7.07 -36.16 -2.47
N GLU A 379 7.66 -35.16 -3.11
CA GLU A 379 7.23 -33.77 -3.02
C GLU A 379 6.56 -33.32 -4.34
N GLY A 380 5.87 -32.18 -4.32
CA GLY A 380 5.07 -31.66 -5.43
C GLY A 380 5.88 -31.09 -6.61
N ASP A 381 7.19 -31.01 -6.50
CA ASP A 381 8.09 -30.60 -7.60
C ASP A 381 8.03 -31.54 -8.82
N VAL A 382 7.56 -32.75 -8.62
CA VAL A 382 7.35 -33.75 -9.68
C VAL A 382 6.03 -33.56 -10.44
N VAL A 383 5.09 -32.75 -9.95
CA VAL A 383 3.80 -32.51 -10.59
C VAL A 383 3.96 -31.54 -11.77
N THR A 384 3.58 -31.99 -12.96
CA THR A 384 3.70 -31.22 -14.21
C THR A 384 2.41 -30.54 -14.64
N ASP A 385 1.26 -31.13 -14.33
CA ASP A 385 -0.06 -30.57 -14.64
C ASP A 385 -1.10 -30.98 -13.57
N ALA A 386 -2.08 -30.14 -13.36
CA ALA A 386 -3.22 -30.40 -12.46
C ALA A 386 -4.51 -29.81 -13.06
N LYS A 387 -5.59 -30.58 -13.06
CA LYS A 387 -6.89 -30.20 -13.64
C LYS A 387 -8.02 -30.53 -12.70
N ASP A 388 -8.97 -29.62 -12.59
CA ASP A 388 -10.26 -29.88 -11.98
C ASP A 388 -11.12 -30.76 -12.91
N GLN A 389 -11.72 -31.78 -12.36
CA GLN A 389 -12.61 -32.69 -13.10
C GLN A 389 -13.63 -33.32 -12.16
N PHE A 390 -14.62 -33.95 -12.73
CA PHE A 390 -15.57 -34.76 -11.96
C PHE A 390 -15.14 -36.24 -12.00
N ASN A 391 -15.20 -36.87 -10.83
CA ASN A 391 -14.98 -38.30 -10.74
C ASN A 391 -16.09 -39.06 -11.50
N ASN A 392 -15.70 -39.87 -12.47
CA ASN A 392 -16.67 -40.58 -13.34
C ASN A 392 -17.55 -41.60 -12.59
N ILE A 393 -17.17 -42.01 -11.39
CA ILE A 393 -17.88 -43.05 -10.61
C ILE A 393 -18.78 -42.38 -9.55
N SER A 394 -18.23 -41.41 -8.79
CA SER A 394 -18.94 -40.76 -7.68
C SER A 394 -19.66 -39.45 -8.08
N GLY A 395 -19.34 -38.87 -9.25
CA GLY A 395 -19.82 -37.55 -9.67
C GLY A 395 -19.32 -36.39 -8.81
N GLN A 396 -18.40 -36.64 -7.88
CA GLN A 396 -17.82 -35.62 -6.99
C GLN A 396 -16.69 -34.84 -7.70
N PRO A 397 -16.51 -33.55 -7.39
CA PRO A 397 -15.37 -32.82 -7.90
C PRO A 397 -14.05 -33.38 -7.34
N GLU A 398 -13.05 -33.54 -8.20
CA GLU A 398 -11.69 -33.98 -7.82
C GLU A 398 -10.63 -33.20 -8.62
N VAL A 399 -9.38 -33.24 -8.15
CA VAL A 399 -8.25 -32.69 -8.90
C VAL A 399 -7.40 -33.83 -9.44
N SER A 400 -7.37 -33.98 -10.76
CA SER A 400 -6.46 -34.89 -11.46
C SER A 400 -5.09 -34.23 -11.58
N MET A 401 -4.02 -34.96 -11.29
CA MET A 401 -2.64 -34.49 -11.43
C MET A 401 -1.80 -35.47 -12.23
N SER A 402 -0.82 -34.91 -12.97
CA SER A 402 0.15 -35.67 -13.75
C SER A 402 1.56 -35.37 -13.26
N MET A 403 2.41 -36.42 -13.21
CA MET A 403 3.79 -36.31 -12.73
C MET A 403 4.78 -36.47 -13.89
N ASN A 404 5.99 -35.96 -13.71
CA ASN A 404 7.10 -36.20 -14.62
C ASN A 404 7.59 -37.64 -14.51
N THR A 405 8.54 -38.04 -15.37
CA THR A 405 9.00 -39.44 -15.46
C THR A 405 9.66 -39.93 -14.17
N ASP A 406 10.37 -39.09 -13.45
CA ASP A 406 11.01 -39.43 -12.17
C ASP A 406 9.94 -39.54 -11.07
N GLY A 407 9.00 -38.58 -10.99
CA GLY A 407 7.86 -38.63 -10.09
C GLY A 407 7.01 -39.88 -10.30
N ALA A 408 6.71 -40.23 -11.55
CA ALA A 408 5.95 -41.43 -11.87
C ALA A 408 6.66 -42.72 -11.36
N ARG A 409 7.96 -42.82 -11.48
CA ARG A 409 8.73 -43.95 -10.96
C ARG A 409 8.70 -44.05 -9.43
N ARG A 410 8.91 -42.89 -8.74
CA ARG A 410 8.86 -42.80 -7.29
C ARG A 410 7.45 -43.06 -6.78
N TRP A 411 6.41 -42.53 -7.46
CA TRP A 411 5.02 -42.76 -7.13
C TRP A 411 4.61 -44.22 -7.27
N ALA A 412 5.05 -44.90 -8.35
CA ALA A 412 4.84 -46.35 -8.55
C ALA A 412 5.46 -47.16 -7.40
N ALA A 413 6.69 -46.87 -7.01
CA ALA A 413 7.36 -47.54 -5.90
C ALA A 413 6.63 -47.28 -4.55
N LEU A 414 6.23 -46.05 -4.29
CA LEU A 414 5.52 -45.65 -3.06
C LEU A 414 4.15 -46.29 -2.96
N THR A 415 3.38 -46.32 -4.06
CA THR A 415 2.05 -46.94 -4.08
C THR A 415 2.13 -48.46 -3.98
N LYS A 416 3.15 -49.12 -4.61
CA LYS A 416 3.40 -50.55 -4.48
C LYS A 416 3.71 -50.98 -3.04
N ALA A 417 4.57 -50.19 -2.34
CA ALA A 417 4.96 -50.46 -0.96
C ALA A 417 3.80 -50.25 0.04
N ASN A 418 2.82 -49.40 -0.30
CA ASN A 418 1.69 -49.06 0.56
C ASN A 418 0.34 -49.64 0.07
N THR A 419 0.34 -50.73 -0.71
CA THR A 419 -0.87 -51.39 -1.17
C THR A 419 -1.73 -51.83 0.05
N GLY A 420 -2.99 -51.44 0.09
CA GLY A 420 -3.95 -51.69 1.21
C GLY A 420 -3.89 -50.67 2.35
N ARG A 421 -2.86 -49.79 2.36
CA ARG A 421 -2.74 -48.66 3.33
C ARG A 421 -3.17 -47.35 2.65
N ALA A 422 -3.26 -46.28 3.43
CA ALA A 422 -3.50 -44.95 2.89
C ALA A 422 -2.16 -44.23 2.61
N ILE A 423 -2.15 -43.37 1.58
CA ILE A 423 -1.12 -42.35 1.38
C ILE A 423 -1.78 -40.99 1.59
N ALA A 424 -1.25 -40.21 2.54
CA ALA A 424 -1.76 -38.89 2.80
C ALA A 424 -1.17 -37.89 1.80
N ILE A 425 -2.06 -37.09 1.20
CA ILE A 425 -1.76 -35.96 0.34
C ILE A 425 -1.86 -34.71 1.20
N VAL A 426 -0.72 -34.14 1.53
CA VAL A 426 -0.59 -33.00 2.43
C VAL A 426 -0.22 -31.76 1.60
N LEU A 427 -0.91 -30.67 1.84
CA LEU A 427 -0.60 -29.38 1.24
C LEU A 427 -0.46 -28.34 2.37
N ASP A 428 0.69 -27.69 2.42
CA ASP A 428 1.00 -26.66 3.43
C ASP A 428 0.73 -27.14 4.89
N GLY A 429 1.07 -28.41 5.18
CA GLY A 429 0.95 -28.99 6.52
C GLY A 429 -0.45 -29.45 6.91
N SER A 430 -1.44 -29.40 6.02
CA SER A 430 -2.79 -29.92 6.22
C SER A 430 -3.09 -31.09 5.29
N VAL A 431 -3.80 -32.10 5.77
CA VAL A 431 -4.18 -33.27 4.96
C VAL A 431 -5.41 -32.94 4.11
N TYR A 432 -5.25 -32.90 2.81
CA TYR A 432 -6.34 -32.69 1.86
C TYR A 432 -7.09 -33.97 1.51
N SER A 433 -6.34 -35.10 1.45
CA SER A 433 -6.89 -36.41 1.14
C SER A 433 -5.96 -37.49 1.67
N ALA A 434 -6.50 -38.64 2.03
CA ALA A 434 -5.71 -39.81 2.40
C ALA A 434 -6.35 -41.10 1.81
N PRO A 435 -6.36 -41.25 0.47
CA PRO A 435 -7.00 -42.38 -0.18
C PRO A 435 -6.27 -43.70 0.09
N ARG A 436 -7.05 -44.78 0.16
CA ARG A 436 -6.50 -46.13 0.20
C ARG A 436 -5.85 -46.48 -1.15
N VAL A 437 -4.66 -47.01 -1.09
CA VAL A 437 -3.93 -47.52 -2.27
C VAL A 437 -4.46 -48.90 -2.64
N ASN A 438 -5.08 -49.03 -3.81
CA ASN A 438 -5.60 -50.31 -4.28
C ASN A 438 -4.55 -51.18 -5.03
N GLY A 439 -3.46 -50.55 -5.49
CA GLY A 439 -2.38 -51.20 -6.22
C GLY A 439 -1.33 -50.21 -6.72
N GLU A 440 -0.33 -50.72 -7.41
CA GLU A 440 0.74 -49.94 -8.03
C GLU A 440 0.19 -48.99 -9.12
N ILE A 441 0.55 -47.69 -9.08
CA ILE A 441 0.16 -46.67 -10.05
C ILE A 441 1.39 -46.30 -10.89
N ALA A 442 1.61 -47.03 -11.98
CA ALA A 442 2.82 -46.87 -12.82
C ALA A 442 2.77 -45.65 -13.75
N GLY A 443 1.57 -45.09 -14.06
CA GLY A 443 1.42 -44.06 -15.09
C GLY A 443 1.67 -42.62 -14.61
N GLY A 444 1.98 -42.40 -13.33
CA GLY A 444 2.19 -41.05 -12.77
C GLY A 444 0.96 -40.12 -12.80
N GLN A 445 -0.22 -40.65 -13.06
CA GLN A 445 -1.50 -39.95 -12.95
C GLN A 445 -2.16 -40.34 -11.64
N SER A 446 -2.66 -39.35 -10.92
CA SER A 446 -3.37 -39.57 -9.65
C SER A 446 -4.40 -38.49 -9.44
N SER A 447 -5.40 -38.75 -8.58
CA SER A 447 -6.47 -37.81 -8.25
C SER A 447 -6.46 -37.48 -6.77
N ILE A 448 -6.66 -36.23 -6.44
CA ILE A 448 -6.92 -35.75 -5.09
C ILE A 448 -8.45 -35.70 -4.92
N THR A 449 -8.97 -36.62 -4.12
CA THR A 449 -10.40 -36.76 -3.83
C THR A 449 -10.69 -36.35 -2.40
N GLY A 450 -11.84 -35.73 -2.15
CA GLY A 450 -12.26 -35.28 -0.81
C GLY A 450 -13.60 -34.56 -0.88
N ASN A 451 -14.02 -33.96 0.22
CA ASN A 451 -15.22 -33.12 0.27
C ASN A 451 -14.93 -31.75 -0.34
N PHE A 452 -14.81 -31.68 -1.65
CA PHE A 452 -14.52 -30.47 -2.40
C PHE A 452 -15.74 -29.90 -3.08
N THR A 453 -15.84 -28.56 -3.09
CA THR A 453 -16.72 -27.85 -4.03
C THR A 453 -16.00 -27.71 -5.38
N ILE A 454 -16.74 -27.36 -6.44
CA ILE A 454 -16.14 -27.08 -7.75
C ILE A 454 -15.11 -25.96 -7.69
N GLU A 455 -15.37 -24.95 -6.85
CA GLU A 455 -14.46 -23.82 -6.63
C GLU A 455 -13.18 -24.26 -5.94
N ASP A 456 -13.29 -25.14 -4.92
CA ASP A 456 -12.13 -25.67 -4.23
C ASP A 456 -11.20 -26.47 -5.15
N THR A 457 -11.76 -27.32 -6.03
CA THR A 457 -10.96 -28.11 -6.96
C THR A 457 -10.29 -27.25 -8.00
N LYS A 458 -10.97 -26.19 -8.47
CA LYS A 458 -10.41 -25.22 -9.40
C LYS A 458 -9.25 -24.44 -8.75
N ASP A 459 -9.42 -23.98 -7.51
CA ASP A 459 -8.39 -23.25 -6.77
C ASP A 459 -7.17 -24.13 -6.48
N LEU A 460 -7.42 -25.36 -6.05
CA LEU A 460 -6.36 -26.33 -5.77
C LEU A 460 -5.59 -26.68 -7.07
N ALA A 461 -6.29 -26.97 -8.17
CA ALA A 461 -5.66 -27.23 -9.47
C ALA A 461 -4.82 -26.04 -9.96
N ASN A 462 -5.34 -24.82 -9.85
CA ASN A 462 -4.61 -23.60 -10.20
C ASN A 462 -3.38 -23.37 -9.31
N THR A 463 -3.51 -23.62 -8.02
CA THR A 463 -2.41 -23.52 -7.05
C THR A 463 -1.30 -24.50 -7.38
N LEU A 464 -1.62 -25.77 -7.61
CA LEU A 464 -0.65 -26.81 -7.97
C LEU A 464 0.02 -26.51 -9.32
N LYS A 465 -0.75 -26.07 -10.30
CA LYS A 465 -0.26 -25.71 -11.65
C LYS A 465 0.62 -24.45 -11.67
N SER A 466 0.47 -23.55 -10.69
CA SER A 466 1.31 -22.35 -10.57
C SER A 466 2.69 -22.64 -9.97
N GLY A 467 2.87 -23.79 -9.35
CA GLY A 467 4.11 -24.25 -8.75
C GLY A 467 4.30 -23.83 -7.29
N ARG A 468 5.31 -24.43 -6.66
CA ARG A 468 5.70 -24.18 -5.27
C ARG A 468 6.43 -22.85 -5.14
N MET A 469 6.14 -22.09 -4.08
CA MET A 469 6.98 -20.96 -3.68
C MET A 469 8.24 -21.47 -2.98
N PRO A 470 9.42 -20.93 -3.32
CA PRO A 470 10.69 -21.33 -2.69
C PRO A 470 10.73 -21.04 -1.18
N ALA A 471 10.02 -20.02 -0.75
CA ALA A 471 9.85 -19.65 0.66
C ALA A 471 8.41 -19.18 0.92
N PRO A 472 7.91 -19.34 2.15
CA PRO A 472 6.59 -18.84 2.50
C PRO A 472 6.54 -17.32 2.36
N ALA A 473 5.44 -16.80 1.80
CA ALA A 473 5.16 -15.39 1.74
C ALA A 473 4.17 -14.99 2.84
N ARG A 474 4.43 -13.86 3.50
CA ARG A 474 3.58 -13.31 4.56
C ARG A 474 2.96 -12.01 4.10
N ILE A 475 1.71 -11.77 4.44
CA ILE A 475 1.06 -10.47 4.24
C ILE A 475 1.51 -9.55 5.37
N VAL A 476 2.34 -8.55 5.03
CA VAL A 476 2.86 -7.54 5.98
C VAL A 476 2.04 -6.25 5.94
N GLN A 477 1.35 -6.00 4.85
CA GLN A 477 0.36 -4.93 4.73
C GLN A 477 -0.82 -5.44 3.90
N GLU A 478 -2.01 -5.06 4.30
CA GLU A 478 -3.25 -5.39 3.61
C GLU A 478 -4.21 -4.23 3.66
N GLU A 479 -4.91 -4.01 2.55
CA GLU A 479 -5.97 -3.04 2.42
C GLU A 479 -7.12 -3.66 1.62
N VAL A 480 -8.31 -3.66 2.20
CA VAL A 480 -9.54 -4.13 1.55
C VAL A 480 -10.54 -2.98 1.51
N VAL A 481 -11.03 -2.68 0.31
CA VAL A 481 -12.00 -1.61 0.06
C VAL A 481 -13.26 -2.20 -0.56
N GLY A 482 -14.40 -1.96 0.07
CA GLY A 482 -15.69 -2.41 -0.45
C GLY A 482 -16.11 -1.65 -1.72
N PRO A 483 -16.83 -2.30 -2.66
CA PRO A 483 -17.23 -1.69 -3.94
C PRO A 483 -18.11 -0.45 -3.77
N THR A 484 -18.92 -0.42 -2.71
CA THR A 484 -19.84 0.69 -2.43
C THR A 484 -19.11 1.96 -2.01
N LEU A 485 -17.99 1.82 -1.28
CA LEU A 485 -17.12 2.96 -0.91
C LEU A 485 -16.43 3.51 -2.15
N GLY A 486 -15.94 2.63 -3.03
CA GLY A 486 -15.35 3.03 -4.30
C GLY A 486 -16.32 3.81 -5.20
N ALA A 487 -17.55 3.34 -5.36
CA ALA A 487 -18.57 4.04 -6.16
C ALA A 487 -18.91 5.44 -5.61
N GLN A 488 -19.02 5.60 -4.29
CA GLN A 488 -19.25 6.90 -3.65
C GLN A 488 -18.05 7.84 -3.85
N SER A 489 -16.85 7.33 -3.71
CA SER A 489 -15.61 8.09 -3.93
C SER A 489 -15.49 8.57 -5.38
N ILE A 490 -15.83 7.72 -6.37
CA ILE A 490 -15.89 8.12 -7.79
C ILE A 490 -16.85 9.29 -7.98
N GLN A 491 -18.09 9.18 -7.48
CA GLN A 491 -19.09 10.21 -7.67
C GLN A 491 -18.64 11.55 -7.09
N GLN A 492 -18.15 11.57 -5.86
CA GLN A 492 -17.64 12.77 -5.22
C GLN A 492 -16.41 13.34 -5.93
N GLY A 493 -15.44 12.49 -6.31
CA GLY A 493 -14.25 12.89 -7.01
C GLY A 493 -14.54 13.48 -8.39
N VAL A 494 -15.41 12.87 -9.18
CA VAL A 494 -15.79 13.36 -10.52
C VAL A 494 -16.58 14.67 -10.43
N ILE A 495 -17.52 14.81 -9.48
CA ILE A 495 -18.27 16.05 -9.29
C ILE A 495 -17.32 17.19 -8.91
N SER A 496 -16.43 16.98 -7.91
CA SER A 496 -15.46 18.01 -7.50
C SER A 496 -14.53 18.39 -8.63
N PHE A 497 -14.08 17.41 -9.44
CA PHE A 497 -13.26 17.63 -10.62
C PHE A 497 -13.97 18.51 -11.66
N ILE A 498 -15.22 18.20 -12.03
CA ILE A 498 -15.98 18.95 -13.03
C ILE A 498 -16.21 20.39 -12.55
N ILE A 499 -16.57 20.59 -11.30
CA ILE A 499 -16.80 21.94 -10.74
C ILE A 499 -15.50 22.74 -10.73
N ALA A 500 -14.40 22.15 -10.26
CA ALA A 500 -13.08 22.79 -10.27
C ALA A 500 -12.65 23.18 -11.69
N PHE A 501 -12.85 22.28 -12.66
CA PHE A 501 -12.51 22.50 -14.06
C PHE A 501 -13.32 23.65 -14.67
N VAL A 502 -14.62 23.68 -14.46
CA VAL A 502 -15.50 24.76 -14.95
C VAL A 502 -15.16 26.11 -14.32
N LEU A 503 -14.91 26.12 -12.99
CA LEU A 503 -14.52 27.35 -12.30
C LEU A 503 -13.17 27.89 -12.80
N LEU A 504 -12.21 27.00 -13.04
CA LEU A 504 -10.91 27.37 -13.61
C LEU A 504 -11.04 27.93 -15.03
N MET A 505 -11.86 27.31 -15.88
CA MET A 505 -12.16 27.81 -17.22
C MET A 505 -12.81 29.21 -17.18
N LEU A 506 -13.76 29.41 -16.27
CA LEU A 506 -14.39 30.72 -16.06
C LEU A 506 -13.38 31.77 -15.58
N TYR A 507 -12.52 31.40 -14.61
CA TYR A 507 -11.46 32.26 -14.11
C TYR A 507 -10.56 32.78 -15.25
N MET A 508 -10.13 31.89 -16.15
CA MET A 508 -9.26 32.27 -17.30
C MET A 508 -9.95 33.26 -18.24
N VAL A 509 -11.22 33.10 -18.51
CA VAL A 509 -11.98 34.03 -19.36
C VAL A 509 -12.17 35.38 -18.66
N VAL A 510 -12.48 35.37 -17.35
CA VAL A 510 -12.68 36.60 -16.56
C VAL A 510 -11.39 37.40 -16.44
N MET A 511 -10.23 36.75 -16.27
CA MET A 511 -8.94 37.39 -16.05
C MET A 511 -8.28 37.89 -17.36
N TYR A 512 -8.30 37.06 -18.41
CA TYR A 512 -7.51 37.32 -19.64
C TYR A 512 -8.35 37.68 -20.86
N GLY A 513 -9.67 37.64 -20.74
CA GLY A 513 -10.61 37.97 -21.81
C GLY A 513 -11.02 36.74 -22.65
N MET A 514 -11.97 36.96 -23.57
CA MET A 514 -12.66 35.86 -24.27
C MET A 514 -11.69 35.05 -25.14
N ILE A 515 -10.88 35.65 -25.98
CA ILE A 515 -10.02 34.91 -26.95
C ILE A 515 -8.83 34.26 -26.23
N PRO A 516 -8.00 34.95 -25.42
CA PRO A 516 -6.91 34.32 -24.71
C PRO A 516 -7.42 33.27 -23.71
N GLY A 517 -8.51 33.57 -22.97
CA GLY A 517 -9.12 32.63 -22.00
C GLY A 517 -9.63 31.36 -22.66
N MET A 518 -10.36 31.47 -23.79
CA MET A 518 -10.84 30.31 -24.54
C MET A 518 -9.71 29.47 -25.12
N LEU A 519 -8.61 30.09 -25.55
CA LEU A 519 -7.45 29.32 -26.04
C LEU A 519 -6.72 28.60 -24.91
N ALA A 520 -6.61 29.22 -23.73
CA ALA A 520 -6.09 28.53 -22.55
C ALA A 520 -7.00 27.35 -22.12
N ASN A 521 -8.31 27.56 -22.18
CA ASN A 521 -9.29 26.50 -21.90
C ASN A 521 -9.20 25.33 -22.90
N PHE A 522 -9.01 25.65 -24.18
CA PHE A 522 -8.74 24.63 -25.19
C PHE A 522 -7.46 23.82 -24.88
N ALA A 523 -6.38 24.51 -24.48
CA ALA A 523 -5.15 23.85 -24.07
C ALA A 523 -5.36 22.93 -22.83
N LEU A 524 -6.21 23.35 -21.88
CA LEU A 524 -6.56 22.53 -20.72
C LEU A 524 -7.35 21.27 -21.11
N ILE A 525 -8.32 21.38 -22.02
CA ILE A 525 -9.08 20.21 -22.51
C ILE A 525 -8.16 19.23 -23.22
N VAL A 526 -7.26 19.74 -24.06
CA VAL A 526 -6.28 18.90 -24.77
C VAL A 526 -5.28 18.29 -23.81
N ASN A 527 -4.83 19.02 -22.77
CA ASN A 527 -3.98 18.47 -21.72
C ASN A 527 -4.64 17.29 -21.01
N LEU A 528 -5.89 17.44 -20.58
CA LEU A 528 -6.65 16.36 -19.94
C LEU A 528 -6.78 15.15 -20.87
N PHE A 529 -7.12 15.38 -22.13
CA PHE A 529 -7.26 14.35 -23.14
C PHE A 529 -5.94 13.57 -23.37
N PHE A 530 -4.82 14.25 -23.47
CA PHE A 530 -3.51 13.61 -23.61
C PHE A 530 -3.10 12.88 -22.33
N THR A 531 -3.33 13.46 -21.16
CA THR A 531 -3.02 12.82 -19.88
C THR A 531 -3.77 11.51 -19.73
N LEU A 532 -5.08 11.47 -20.01
CA LEU A 532 -5.87 10.24 -19.96
C LEU A 532 -5.43 9.23 -21.04
N GLY A 533 -5.11 9.69 -22.24
CA GLY A 533 -4.64 8.82 -23.33
C GLY A 533 -3.31 8.16 -23.01
N ILE A 534 -2.36 8.92 -22.47
CA ILE A 534 -1.03 8.41 -22.06
C ILE A 534 -1.18 7.46 -20.86
N LEU A 535 -1.99 7.82 -19.86
CA LEU A 535 -2.24 6.97 -18.70
C LEU A 535 -2.78 5.59 -19.12
N THR A 536 -3.75 5.59 -20.06
CA THR A 536 -4.33 4.35 -20.61
C THR A 536 -3.29 3.55 -21.41
N SER A 537 -2.43 4.24 -22.17
CA SER A 537 -1.37 3.60 -22.96
C SER A 537 -0.35 2.85 -22.10
N PHE A 538 -0.03 3.40 -20.92
CA PHE A 538 0.85 2.74 -19.95
C PHE A 538 0.13 1.71 -19.07
N GLN A 539 -1.18 1.50 -19.25
CA GLN A 539 -2.02 0.63 -18.41
C GLN A 539 -1.94 0.99 -16.91
N ALA A 540 -1.68 2.27 -16.62
CA ALA A 540 -1.61 2.73 -15.25
C ALA A 540 -3.02 2.90 -14.67
N ALA A 541 -3.22 2.42 -13.43
CA ALA A 541 -4.50 2.53 -12.76
C ALA A 541 -4.78 3.96 -12.29
N LEU A 542 -5.98 4.45 -12.59
CA LEU A 542 -6.49 5.71 -12.07
C LEU A 542 -7.00 5.48 -10.65
N THR A 543 -6.32 6.07 -9.66
CA THR A 543 -6.70 6.05 -8.25
C THR A 543 -7.40 7.35 -7.84
N MET A 544 -8.00 7.41 -6.65
CA MET A 544 -8.59 8.64 -6.12
C MET A 544 -7.52 9.74 -5.95
N SER A 545 -6.36 9.38 -5.43
CA SER A 545 -5.19 10.27 -5.37
C SER A 545 -4.66 10.63 -6.76
N GLY A 546 -4.75 9.71 -7.75
CA GLY A 546 -4.44 10.00 -9.16
C GLY A 546 -5.37 11.06 -9.75
N ILE A 547 -6.67 11.02 -9.43
CA ILE A 547 -7.61 12.11 -9.79
C ILE A 547 -7.16 13.43 -9.16
N ALA A 548 -6.78 13.44 -7.89
CA ALA A 548 -6.25 14.64 -7.22
C ALA A 548 -4.98 15.16 -7.92
N GLY A 549 -4.08 14.25 -8.36
CA GLY A 549 -2.90 14.58 -9.16
C GLY A 549 -3.25 15.22 -10.52
N MET A 550 -4.26 14.67 -11.22
CA MET A 550 -4.76 15.30 -12.47
C MET A 550 -5.35 16.68 -12.21
N VAL A 551 -6.17 16.86 -11.18
CA VAL A 551 -6.77 18.15 -10.84
C VAL A 551 -5.69 19.19 -10.50
N LEU A 552 -4.67 18.79 -9.74
CA LEU A 552 -3.52 19.64 -9.46
C LEU A 552 -2.74 19.99 -10.74
N SER A 553 -2.56 19.02 -11.63
CA SER A 553 -1.87 19.29 -12.92
C SER A 553 -2.63 20.28 -13.80
N LEU A 554 -3.96 20.34 -13.71
CA LEU A 554 -4.76 21.36 -14.37
C LEU A 554 -4.50 22.77 -13.79
N GLY A 555 -4.38 22.88 -12.46
CA GLY A 555 -4.00 24.12 -11.80
C GLY A 555 -2.62 24.62 -12.26
N THR A 556 -1.64 23.72 -12.31
CA THR A 556 -0.27 24.04 -12.80
C THR A 556 -0.23 24.27 -14.33
N ALA A 557 -1.13 23.65 -15.09
CA ALA A 557 -1.23 23.87 -16.54
C ALA A 557 -1.68 25.30 -16.89
N VAL A 558 -2.56 25.85 -16.07
CA VAL A 558 -2.98 27.26 -16.20
C VAL A 558 -1.84 28.22 -15.90
N ASP A 559 -0.97 27.90 -14.92
CA ASP A 559 0.15 28.73 -14.52
C ASP A 559 1.09 29.06 -15.70
N ALA A 560 1.41 28.09 -16.55
CA ALA A 560 2.21 28.33 -17.75
C ALA A 560 1.55 29.34 -18.71
N ASN A 561 0.23 29.26 -18.90
CA ASN A 561 -0.51 30.22 -19.73
C ASN A 561 -0.59 31.60 -19.06
N VAL A 562 -0.83 31.66 -17.75
CA VAL A 562 -0.81 32.91 -16.94
C VAL A 562 0.52 33.63 -17.13
N LEU A 563 1.63 32.91 -17.03
CA LEU A 563 2.99 33.41 -17.19
C LEU A 563 3.20 34.06 -18.57
N ILE A 564 2.82 33.34 -19.63
CA ILE A 564 2.93 33.82 -20.99
C ILE A 564 2.08 35.09 -21.20
N TYR A 565 0.84 35.08 -20.66
CA TYR A 565 -0.09 36.18 -20.83
C TYR A 565 0.35 37.44 -20.04
N GLU A 566 0.84 37.28 -18.81
CA GLU A 566 1.36 38.40 -18.02
C GLU A 566 2.62 39.01 -18.69
N ARG A 567 3.54 38.19 -19.20
CA ARG A 567 4.69 38.68 -19.99
C ARG A 567 4.26 39.39 -21.29
N THR A 568 3.24 38.84 -21.97
CA THR A 568 2.67 39.49 -23.16
C THR A 568 2.04 40.83 -22.82
N ARG A 569 1.35 40.93 -21.67
CA ARG A 569 0.80 42.20 -21.15
C ARG A 569 1.88 43.23 -20.82
N GLU A 570 2.99 42.83 -20.24
CA GLU A 570 4.15 43.69 -19.97
C GLU A 570 4.69 44.30 -21.28
N GLU A 571 4.88 43.45 -22.31
CA GLU A 571 5.39 43.88 -23.62
C GLU A 571 4.41 44.82 -24.38
N LEU A 572 3.08 44.55 -24.23
CA LEU A 572 2.04 45.43 -24.76
C LEU A 572 2.03 46.81 -24.05
N ARG A 573 2.22 46.84 -22.71
CA ARG A 573 2.33 48.07 -21.93
C ARG A 573 3.59 48.86 -22.28
N ALA A 574 4.66 48.16 -22.69
CA ALA A 574 5.87 48.79 -23.20
C ALA A 574 5.68 49.37 -24.62
N GLY A 575 4.47 49.33 -25.19
CA GLY A 575 4.13 49.94 -26.49
C GLY A 575 4.48 49.08 -27.70
N LYS A 576 4.81 47.76 -27.54
CA LYS A 576 5.11 46.88 -28.65
C LYS A 576 3.83 46.40 -29.35
N GLY A 577 3.87 46.20 -30.64
CA GLY A 577 2.75 45.66 -31.40
C GLY A 577 2.43 44.20 -31.00
N ILE A 578 1.16 43.78 -31.12
CA ILE A 578 0.66 42.47 -30.64
C ILE A 578 1.46 41.25 -31.16
N LYS A 579 1.89 41.27 -32.42
CA LYS A 579 2.69 40.18 -33.00
C LYS A 579 4.04 40.03 -32.27
N GLN A 580 4.70 41.16 -32.00
CA GLN A 580 5.99 41.19 -31.32
C GLN A 580 5.81 40.90 -29.83
N ALA A 581 4.78 41.43 -29.18
CA ALA A 581 4.48 41.24 -27.78
C ALA A 581 4.19 39.75 -27.48
N VAL A 582 3.40 39.07 -28.30
CA VAL A 582 3.16 37.63 -28.16
C VAL A 582 4.46 36.84 -28.37
N GLN A 583 5.24 37.14 -29.40
CA GLN A 583 6.50 36.45 -29.65
C GLN A 583 7.48 36.57 -28.48
N LEU A 584 7.65 37.77 -27.94
CA LEU A 584 8.52 38.04 -26.79
C LEU A 584 7.94 37.42 -25.50
N GLY A 585 6.61 37.48 -25.30
CA GLY A 585 5.94 36.86 -24.18
C GLY A 585 6.26 35.37 -24.07
N TYR A 586 6.14 34.62 -25.19
CA TYR A 586 6.53 33.21 -25.23
C TYR A 586 8.04 32.98 -25.06
N SER A 587 8.89 33.82 -25.64
CA SER A 587 10.33 33.66 -25.53
C SER A 587 10.85 33.91 -24.12
N ASN A 588 10.39 35.01 -23.51
CA ASN A 588 10.85 35.44 -22.19
C ASN A 588 10.26 34.58 -21.05
N ALA A 589 9.03 34.03 -21.23
CA ALA A 589 8.41 33.14 -20.28
C ALA A 589 8.99 31.72 -20.34
N PHE A 590 9.57 31.29 -21.47
CA PHE A 590 9.99 29.90 -21.70
C PHE A 590 10.91 29.33 -20.60
N SER A 591 11.96 30.10 -20.25
CA SER A 591 12.95 29.69 -19.25
C SER A 591 12.28 29.41 -17.90
N ALA A 592 11.45 30.34 -17.41
CA ALA A 592 10.79 30.23 -16.12
C ALA A 592 9.76 29.08 -16.10
N ILE A 593 9.02 28.85 -17.22
CA ILE A 593 8.09 27.73 -17.34
C ILE A 593 8.84 26.40 -17.32
N PHE A 594 9.97 26.31 -18.03
CA PHE A 594 10.78 25.11 -18.06
C PHE A 594 11.33 24.78 -16.66
N ASP A 595 11.94 25.78 -15.99
CA ASP A 595 12.51 25.60 -14.65
C ASP A 595 11.46 25.16 -13.63
N SER A 596 10.27 25.77 -13.66
CA SER A 596 9.13 25.44 -12.81
C SER A 596 8.64 24.00 -13.01
N ASN A 597 8.41 23.61 -14.27
CA ASN A 597 7.94 22.25 -14.56
C ASN A 597 9.03 21.21 -14.24
N PHE A 598 10.29 21.50 -14.47
CA PHE A 598 11.40 20.61 -14.20
C PHE A 598 11.58 20.36 -12.70
N THR A 599 11.48 21.41 -11.86
CA THR A 599 11.53 21.24 -10.40
C THR A 599 10.35 20.43 -9.89
N SER A 600 9.16 20.63 -10.45
CA SER A 600 7.98 19.83 -10.12
C SER A 600 8.12 18.35 -10.56
N ILE A 601 8.77 18.09 -11.69
CA ILE A 601 9.08 16.72 -12.12
C ILE A 601 10.10 16.05 -11.19
N ILE A 602 11.14 16.77 -10.72
CA ILE A 602 12.10 16.24 -9.74
C ILE A 602 11.36 15.74 -8.50
N THR A 603 10.48 16.56 -7.93
CA THR A 603 9.69 16.16 -6.75
C THR A 603 8.72 15.04 -7.06
N GLY A 604 8.10 15.04 -8.24
CA GLY A 604 7.25 13.96 -8.73
C GLY A 604 7.98 12.62 -8.87
N VAL A 605 9.22 12.62 -9.37
CA VAL A 605 10.05 11.42 -9.48
C VAL A 605 10.44 10.89 -8.10
N ILE A 606 10.81 11.77 -7.17
CA ILE A 606 11.08 11.38 -5.79
C ILE A 606 9.84 10.75 -5.15
N LEU A 607 8.68 11.37 -5.37
CA LEU A 607 7.40 10.86 -4.88
C LEU A 607 7.02 9.51 -5.52
N TYR A 608 7.31 9.30 -6.78
CA TYR A 608 7.11 8.02 -7.47
C TYR A 608 8.00 6.91 -6.90
N TYR A 609 9.27 7.23 -6.59
CA TYR A 609 10.24 6.26 -6.09
C TYR A 609 9.96 5.85 -4.63
N PHE A 610 9.70 6.83 -3.77
CA PHE A 610 9.44 6.59 -2.33
C PHE A 610 7.97 6.32 -2.00
N GLY A 611 7.04 6.67 -2.89
CA GLY A 611 5.61 6.45 -2.71
C GLY A 611 5.18 5.02 -2.99
N THR A 612 4.17 4.55 -2.28
CA THR A 612 3.52 3.24 -2.48
C THR A 612 2.04 3.45 -2.80
N GLY A 613 1.42 2.48 -3.45
CA GLY A 613 -0.02 2.44 -3.74
C GLY A 613 -0.60 3.77 -4.26
N PRO A 614 -1.53 4.40 -3.52
CA PRO A 614 -2.20 5.63 -3.94
C PRO A 614 -1.25 6.79 -4.27
N ILE A 615 -0.14 6.96 -3.53
CA ILE A 615 0.82 8.05 -3.76
C ILE A 615 1.55 7.88 -5.08
N ARG A 616 1.93 6.66 -5.43
CA ARG A 616 2.58 6.37 -6.70
C ARG A 616 1.64 6.67 -7.88
N GLY A 617 0.35 6.34 -7.74
CA GLY A 617 -0.71 6.72 -8.68
C GLY A 617 -0.82 8.24 -8.86
N PHE A 618 -0.81 9.00 -7.76
CA PHE A 618 -0.77 10.46 -7.76
C PHE A 618 0.47 11.00 -8.50
N ALA A 619 1.65 10.53 -8.14
CA ALA A 619 2.92 10.97 -8.76
C ALA A 619 2.94 10.72 -10.26
N THR A 620 2.47 9.54 -10.70
CA THR A 620 2.39 9.16 -12.12
C THR A 620 1.49 10.11 -12.91
N THR A 621 0.27 10.35 -12.42
CA THR A 621 -0.69 11.26 -13.09
C THR A 621 -0.21 12.70 -13.09
N TRP A 622 0.44 13.14 -11.99
CA TRP A 622 0.99 14.48 -11.87
C TRP A 622 2.15 14.72 -12.83
N ILE A 623 3.12 13.81 -12.93
CA ILE A 623 4.25 13.90 -13.88
C ILE A 623 3.75 13.92 -15.32
N ILE A 624 2.85 12.99 -15.68
CA ILE A 624 2.27 12.95 -17.04
C ILE A 624 1.53 14.26 -17.32
N GLY A 625 0.71 14.75 -16.38
CA GLY A 625 -0.03 15.99 -16.50
C GLY A 625 0.87 17.22 -16.70
N ILE A 626 2.00 17.31 -15.98
CA ILE A 626 3.00 18.38 -16.14
C ILE A 626 3.64 18.32 -17.52
N CYS A 627 4.06 17.15 -18.01
CA CYS A 627 4.65 16.99 -19.34
C CYS A 627 3.66 17.38 -20.46
N CYS A 628 2.41 16.94 -20.34
CA CYS A 628 1.34 17.30 -21.27
C CYS A 628 1.03 18.81 -21.22
N SER A 629 0.99 19.39 -20.03
CA SER A 629 0.78 20.81 -19.78
C SER A 629 1.85 21.67 -20.44
N PHE A 630 3.11 21.32 -20.25
CA PHE A 630 4.23 22.02 -20.88
C PHE A 630 4.10 22.00 -22.41
N PHE A 631 3.76 20.85 -22.98
CA PHE A 631 3.55 20.73 -24.43
C PHE A 631 2.37 21.57 -24.92
N THR A 632 1.21 21.48 -24.27
CA THR A 632 -0.02 22.15 -24.71
C THR A 632 0.07 23.66 -24.51
N ALA A 633 0.56 24.15 -23.37
CA ALA A 633 0.63 25.57 -23.05
C ALA A 633 1.74 26.30 -23.81
N VAL A 634 2.91 25.70 -24.02
CA VAL A 634 4.04 26.36 -24.65
C VAL A 634 4.05 26.21 -26.17
N PHE A 635 3.78 24.99 -26.68
CA PHE A 635 3.92 24.71 -28.10
C PHE A 635 2.61 24.80 -28.87
N LEU A 636 1.51 24.19 -28.34
CA LEU A 636 0.25 24.13 -29.08
C LEU A 636 -0.43 25.49 -29.11
N THR A 637 -0.53 26.22 -28.00
CA THR A 637 -1.13 27.56 -27.97
C THR A 637 -0.33 28.56 -28.80
N ARG A 638 1.01 28.47 -28.75
CA ARG A 638 1.88 29.30 -29.60
C ARG A 638 1.62 29.07 -31.08
N LEU A 639 1.45 27.79 -31.50
CA LEU A 639 1.17 27.45 -32.88
C LEU A 639 -0.14 28.13 -33.36
N VAL A 640 -1.17 28.13 -32.50
CA VAL A 640 -2.47 28.74 -32.82
C VAL A 640 -2.34 30.27 -32.91
N TYR A 641 -1.67 30.94 -31.94
CA TYR A 641 -1.45 32.39 -32.00
C TYR A 641 -0.64 32.78 -33.24
N GLU A 642 0.47 32.13 -33.53
CA GLU A 642 1.30 32.43 -34.70
C GLU A 642 0.53 32.20 -35.99
N HIS A 643 -0.35 31.17 -36.07
CA HIS A 643 -1.18 30.95 -37.26
C HIS A 643 -2.23 32.06 -37.48
N MET A 644 -2.93 32.45 -36.40
CA MET A 644 -3.97 33.49 -36.49
C MET A 644 -3.40 34.89 -36.73
N LEU A 645 -2.31 35.24 -36.04
CA LEU A 645 -1.63 36.55 -36.24
C LEU A 645 -0.94 36.66 -37.59
N LYS A 646 -0.51 35.55 -38.20
CA LYS A 646 0.01 35.53 -39.57
C LYS A 646 -1.07 35.81 -40.63
N LYS A 647 -2.33 35.50 -40.32
CA LYS A 647 -3.53 35.77 -41.17
C LYS A 647 -4.13 37.14 -40.83
N ASP A 648 -3.43 38.02 -40.11
CA ASP A 648 -3.90 39.30 -39.63
C ASP A 648 -5.24 39.28 -38.86
N ARG A 649 -5.54 38.10 -38.25
CA ARG A 649 -6.63 37.95 -37.29
C ARG A 649 -6.10 38.19 -35.89
N TRP A 650 -6.98 38.56 -34.94
CA TRP A 650 -6.64 38.80 -33.54
C TRP A 650 -5.63 39.94 -33.31
N THR A 651 -5.64 40.95 -34.16
CA THR A 651 -4.71 42.11 -34.05
C THR A 651 -5.04 43.05 -32.89
N ASN A 652 -6.27 42.95 -32.30
CA ASN A 652 -6.74 43.83 -31.22
C ASN A 652 -6.81 43.14 -29.87
N LEU A 653 -5.96 42.11 -29.60
CA LEU A 653 -5.94 41.41 -28.32
C LEU A 653 -5.30 42.29 -27.23
N THR A 654 -5.96 42.34 -26.07
CA THR A 654 -5.49 43.10 -24.90
C THR A 654 -4.99 42.25 -23.77
N PHE A 655 -5.27 40.94 -23.79
CA PHE A 655 -4.99 39.97 -22.70
C PHE A 655 -5.49 40.44 -21.32
N CYS A 656 -6.53 41.26 -21.28
CA CYS A 656 -7.16 41.78 -20.06
C CYS A 656 -8.64 42.03 -20.30
N THR A 657 -9.41 41.99 -19.21
CA THR A 657 -10.82 42.38 -19.15
C THR A 657 -10.97 43.72 -18.37
N GLY A 658 -12.18 44.25 -18.32
CA GLY A 658 -12.46 45.41 -17.52
C GLY A 658 -12.14 45.21 -16.01
N VAL A 659 -12.32 43.95 -15.50
CA VAL A 659 -12.00 43.56 -14.13
C VAL A 659 -10.51 43.48 -13.87
N SER A 660 -9.75 42.83 -14.80
CA SER A 660 -8.32 42.58 -14.60
C SER A 660 -7.41 43.73 -15.06
N ARG A 661 -7.95 44.72 -15.79
CA ARG A 661 -7.17 45.79 -16.38
C ARG A 661 -6.40 46.63 -15.36
N ASN A 662 -7.04 46.98 -14.23
CA ASN A 662 -6.47 47.84 -13.20
C ASN A 662 -6.02 47.06 -11.95
N LEU A 663 -6.15 45.73 -11.96
CA LEU A 663 -5.84 44.91 -10.80
C LEU A 663 -4.31 44.96 -10.57
N MET A 664 -3.89 45.42 -9.42
CA MET A 664 -2.49 45.50 -8.95
C MET A 664 -1.51 46.23 -9.86
N GLN A 665 -1.94 47.30 -10.61
CA GLN A 665 -1.07 47.99 -11.57
C GLN A 665 0.05 48.83 -10.94
N ASN A 666 -0.17 49.43 -9.75
CA ASN A 666 0.77 50.34 -9.10
C ASN A 666 0.96 50.02 -7.64
N VAL A 667 1.34 48.77 -7.34
CA VAL A 667 1.66 48.39 -5.99
C VAL A 667 3.11 48.76 -5.68
N HIS A 668 3.34 49.62 -4.72
CA HIS A 668 4.66 50.00 -4.21
C HIS A 668 4.73 49.71 -2.72
N PHE A 669 4.67 48.44 -2.36
CA PHE A 669 4.76 48.01 -0.98
C PHE A 669 6.21 47.82 -0.56
N PRO A 670 6.66 48.32 0.62
CA PRO A 670 8.05 48.22 1.05
C PRO A 670 8.36 46.86 1.70
N PHE A 671 8.28 45.75 0.94
CA PHE A 671 8.51 44.38 1.44
C PHE A 671 9.88 44.26 2.11
N MET A 672 10.91 44.82 1.47
CA MET A 672 12.29 44.76 2.01
C MET A 672 12.51 45.72 3.20
N GLY A 673 11.60 46.66 3.44
CA GLY A 673 11.66 47.53 4.62
C GLY A 673 11.17 46.86 5.91
N ILE A 674 10.29 45.88 5.78
CA ILE A 674 9.63 45.21 6.92
C ILE A 674 10.19 43.81 7.24
N TYR A 675 11.22 43.32 6.51
CA TYR A 675 11.66 41.92 6.62
C TYR A 675 12.07 41.50 8.04
N LYS A 676 12.64 42.42 8.85
CA LYS A 676 13.00 42.15 10.25
C LYS A 676 11.76 41.85 11.09
N LYS A 677 10.66 42.59 10.88
CA LYS A 677 9.37 42.37 11.59
C LYS A 677 8.77 41.01 11.15
N THR A 678 8.82 40.71 9.85
CA THR A 678 8.29 39.42 9.34
C THR A 678 9.09 38.24 9.87
N PHE A 679 10.41 38.33 9.99
CA PHE A 679 11.23 37.28 10.61
C PHE A 679 10.94 37.12 12.11
N THR A 680 10.62 38.20 12.83
CA THR A 680 10.21 38.11 14.25
C THR A 680 8.88 37.37 14.38
N VAL A 681 7.88 37.69 13.53
CA VAL A 681 6.60 36.98 13.50
C VAL A 681 6.77 35.51 13.13
N LEU A 682 7.58 35.22 12.11
CA LEU A 682 7.89 33.86 11.70
C LEU A 682 8.58 33.06 12.81
N ALA A 683 9.58 33.65 13.49
CA ALA A 683 10.23 33.01 14.62
C ALA A 683 9.25 32.73 15.77
N ALA A 684 8.34 33.65 16.07
CA ALA A 684 7.30 33.42 17.07
C ALA A 684 6.36 32.27 16.66
N LEU A 685 5.94 32.21 15.39
CA LEU A 685 5.14 31.08 14.87
C LEU A 685 5.88 29.75 14.96
N ILE A 686 7.15 29.70 14.57
CA ILE A 686 7.96 28.49 14.67
C ILE A 686 8.06 28.02 16.13
N VAL A 687 8.26 28.95 17.09
CA VAL A 687 8.27 28.61 18.52
C VAL A 687 6.92 28.03 18.96
N ILE A 688 5.79 28.61 18.53
CA ILE A 688 4.45 28.07 18.80
C ILE A 688 4.33 26.65 18.26
N PHE A 689 4.81 26.39 17.04
CA PHE A 689 4.77 25.08 16.44
C PHE A 689 5.66 24.06 17.17
N ILE A 690 6.86 24.45 17.59
CA ILE A 690 7.76 23.61 18.40
C ILE A 690 7.09 23.24 19.74
N VAL A 691 6.47 24.23 20.40
CA VAL A 691 5.72 23.99 21.65
C VAL A 691 4.53 23.05 21.39
N SER A 692 3.79 23.25 20.29
CA SER A 692 2.68 22.37 19.91
C SER A 692 3.17 20.94 19.66
N PHE A 693 4.29 20.76 18.97
CA PHE A 693 4.92 19.44 18.78
C PHE A 693 5.27 18.76 20.10
N GLY A 694 5.80 19.53 21.07
CA GLY A 694 6.18 19.01 22.38
C GLY A 694 4.99 18.63 23.26
N VAL A 695 3.89 19.40 23.21
CA VAL A 695 2.72 19.23 24.08
C VAL A 695 1.65 18.33 23.46
N ARG A 696 1.30 18.54 22.20
CA ARG A 696 0.21 17.84 21.49
C ARG A 696 0.70 16.74 20.57
N GLY A 697 1.92 16.83 20.06
CA GLY A 697 2.46 15.91 19.07
C GLY A 697 1.74 16.01 17.72
N LEU A 698 1.87 14.95 16.92
CA LEU A 698 1.17 14.76 15.65
C LEU A 698 0.22 13.55 15.77
N SER A 699 -0.97 13.66 15.24
CA SER A 699 -1.86 12.52 15.06
C SER A 699 -1.31 11.66 13.90
N ARG A 700 -0.70 10.52 14.22
CA ARG A 700 -0.10 9.62 13.24
C ARG A 700 -1.04 8.48 12.89
N SER A 701 -1.19 8.19 11.59
CA SER A 701 -1.95 7.04 11.10
C SER A 701 -1.24 5.71 11.40
N ILE A 702 -1.91 4.61 11.16
CA ILE A 702 -1.33 3.27 11.25
C ILE A 702 -0.16 3.07 10.27
N ASP A 703 -0.04 3.86 9.21
CA ASP A 703 1.08 3.82 8.28
C ASP A 703 2.42 4.10 8.97
N PHE A 704 2.40 4.92 10.05
CA PHE A 704 3.58 5.30 10.83
C PHE A 704 3.70 4.59 12.18
N THR A 705 2.61 4.05 12.70
CA THR A 705 2.58 3.40 14.03
C THR A 705 2.48 1.89 13.93
N GLY A 706 2.07 1.36 12.79
CA GLY A 706 1.55 0.01 12.67
C GLY A 706 0.17 -0.12 13.32
N GLY A 707 -0.65 -1.05 12.87
CA GLY A 707 -1.98 -1.28 13.41
C GLY A 707 -2.99 -1.78 12.40
N ARG A 708 -4.24 -1.79 12.83
CA ARG A 708 -5.42 -2.13 12.00
C ARG A 708 -6.41 -0.98 12.02
N ASN A 709 -6.94 -0.64 10.86
CA ASN A 709 -8.05 0.29 10.67
C ASN A 709 -9.24 -0.48 10.13
N TYR A 710 -10.41 -0.25 10.70
CA TYR A 710 -11.69 -0.75 10.21
C TYR A 710 -12.60 0.46 9.96
N VAL A 711 -13.10 0.61 8.75
CA VAL A 711 -14.12 1.60 8.43
C VAL A 711 -15.48 0.91 8.55
N ILE A 712 -16.27 1.34 9.52
CA ILE A 712 -17.55 0.73 9.85
C ILE A 712 -18.66 1.69 9.42
N ALA A 713 -19.59 1.19 8.60
CA ALA A 713 -20.81 1.91 8.27
C ALA A 713 -21.91 1.54 9.28
N PHE A 714 -22.40 2.51 10.02
CA PHE A 714 -23.51 2.35 10.96
C PHE A 714 -24.85 2.71 10.30
N GLU A 715 -25.93 2.10 10.77
CA GLU A 715 -27.27 2.41 10.28
C GLU A 715 -27.74 3.80 10.73
N LYS A 716 -27.38 4.17 11.96
CA LYS A 716 -27.69 5.47 12.59
C LYS A 716 -26.41 6.26 12.81
N ALA A 717 -26.53 7.57 12.94
CA ALA A 717 -25.43 8.42 13.37
C ALA A 717 -24.96 7.99 14.78
N VAL A 718 -23.65 7.80 14.94
CA VAL A 718 -23.01 7.36 16.19
C VAL A 718 -21.90 8.34 16.52
N GLU A 719 -21.80 8.75 17.77
CA GLU A 719 -20.72 9.61 18.23
C GLU A 719 -19.41 8.81 18.36
N PRO A 720 -18.28 9.30 17.82
CA PRO A 720 -16.98 8.61 17.88
C PRO A 720 -16.55 8.25 19.30
N GLU A 721 -16.87 9.10 20.28
CA GLU A 721 -16.49 8.88 21.67
C GLU A 721 -17.23 7.68 22.28
N GLN A 722 -18.47 7.40 21.85
CA GLN A 722 -19.19 6.18 22.26
C GLN A 722 -18.51 4.93 21.72
N VAL A 723 -18.08 4.96 20.47
CA VAL A 723 -17.34 3.85 19.85
C VAL A 723 -16.01 3.66 20.55
N ARG A 724 -15.28 4.75 20.85
CA ARG A 724 -14.00 4.70 21.55
C ARG A 724 -14.12 4.06 22.94
N ALA A 725 -15.12 4.45 23.72
CA ALA A 725 -15.36 3.85 25.03
C ALA A 725 -15.62 2.34 24.96
N VAL A 726 -16.27 1.87 23.89
CA VAL A 726 -16.49 0.43 23.63
C VAL A 726 -15.18 -0.27 23.24
N LEU A 727 -14.34 0.38 22.44
CA LEU A 727 -13.05 -0.16 22.02
C LEU A 727 -12.07 -0.30 23.18
N ASP A 728 -12.00 0.68 24.07
CA ASP A 728 -11.11 0.65 25.24
C ASP A 728 -11.47 -0.53 26.19
N GLN A 729 -12.74 -0.94 26.19
CA GLN A 729 -13.17 -2.15 26.90
C GLN A 729 -12.87 -3.44 26.14
N ALA A 730 -12.97 -3.43 24.82
CA ALA A 730 -12.76 -4.59 23.96
C ALA A 730 -11.28 -4.95 23.81
N PHE A 731 -10.40 -3.93 23.77
CA PHE A 731 -8.97 -4.08 23.55
C PHE A 731 -8.15 -3.50 24.73
N PRO A 732 -8.21 -4.11 25.92
CA PRO A 732 -7.54 -3.58 27.11
C PRO A 732 -6.01 -3.55 26.89
N GLY A 733 -5.38 -2.42 27.22
CA GLY A 733 -3.94 -2.22 27.06
C GLY A 733 -3.48 -1.89 25.64
N CYS A 734 -4.40 -1.74 24.71
CA CYS A 734 -4.10 -1.32 23.34
C CYS A 734 -4.41 0.16 23.13
N THR A 735 -3.69 0.79 22.19
CA THR A 735 -4.08 2.12 21.73
C THR A 735 -5.21 1.98 20.74
N SER A 736 -6.38 2.51 21.08
CA SER A 736 -7.54 2.50 20.19
C SER A 736 -8.03 3.91 19.91
N SER A 737 -8.47 4.18 18.69
CA SER A 737 -9.08 5.46 18.31
C SER A 737 -10.33 5.25 17.46
N ALA A 738 -11.27 6.19 17.55
CA ALA A 738 -12.44 6.24 16.70
C ALA A 738 -12.56 7.63 16.10
N LEU A 739 -12.77 7.72 14.79
CA LEU A 739 -12.88 8.97 14.06
C LEU A 739 -14.05 8.90 13.09
N ALA A 740 -14.96 9.89 13.15
CA ALA A 740 -16.03 10.01 12.18
C ALA A 740 -15.48 10.36 10.79
N LEU A 741 -15.93 9.64 9.78
CA LEU A 741 -15.70 9.94 8.37
C LEU A 741 -17.00 10.55 7.81
N GLY A 742 -16.99 11.86 7.55
CA GLY A 742 -18.15 12.60 7.12
C GLY A 742 -18.93 13.28 8.25
N THR A 743 -19.77 14.23 7.86
CA THR A 743 -20.57 15.05 8.79
C THR A 743 -21.87 14.38 9.24
N ASP A 744 -22.21 13.22 8.67
CA ASP A 744 -23.42 12.46 9.01
C ASP A 744 -23.22 11.48 10.19
N HIS A 745 -21.95 11.30 10.64
CA HIS A 745 -21.56 10.41 11.72
C HIS A 745 -22.04 8.96 11.56
N LYS A 746 -22.33 8.56 10.31
CA LYS A 746 -22.74 7.18 9.99
C LYS A 746 -21.57 6.26 9.66
N THR A 747 -20.43 6.84 9.34
CA THR A 747 -19.22 6.07 9.01
C THR A 747 -18.11 6.45 9.99
N ILE A 748 -17.59 5.47 10.69
CA ILE A 748 -16.51 5.67 11.69
C ILE A 748 -15.34 4.79 11.36
N ARG A 749 -14.14 5.39 11.33
CA ARG A 749 -12.86 4.67 11.29
C ARG A 749 -12.46 4.30 12.71
N VAL A 750 -12.25 3.03 12.92
CA VAL A 750 -11.75 2.44 14.16
C VAL A 750 -10.32 2.00 13.92
N SER A 751 -9.38 2.48 14.74
CA SER A 751 -7.98 2.08 14.67
C SER A 751 -7.55 1.37 15.95
N THR A 752 -6.77 0.29 15.85
CA THR A 752 -6.22 -0.44 17.01
C THR A 752 -4.88 -1.10 16.68
N ASN A 753 -4.01 -1.19 17.68
CA ASN A 753 -2.73 -1.91 17.59
C ASN A 753 -2.78 -3.31 18.23
N TYR A 754 -3.99 -3.89 18.41
CA TYR A 754 -4.18 -5.20 19.04
C TYR A 754 -3.32 -6.28 18.39
N LYS A 755 -2.44 -6.92 19.19
CA LYS A 755 -1.53 -8.02 18.80
C LYS A 755 -0.88 -7.83 17.42
N ILE A 756 -0.50 -6.60 17.06
CA ILE A 756 0.04 -6.32 15.73
C ILE A 756 1.42 -6.97 15.49
N GLU A 757 2.15 -7.28 16.57
CA GLU A 757 3.43 -7.99 16.50
C GLU A 757 3.26 -9.50 16.22
N SER A 758 2.06 -10.04 16.41
CA SER A 758 1.78 -11.45 16.16
C SER A 758 1.52 -11.70 14.68
N ASN A 759 2.31 -12.58 14.09
CA ASN A 759 2.20 -12.99 12.68
C ASN A 759 1.19 -14.13 12.45
N SER A 760 0.35 -14.48 13.45
CA SER A 760 -0.64 -15.52 13.27
C SER A 760 -1.80 -15.04 12.39
N PRO A 761 -2.21 -15.80 11.36
CA PRO A 761 -3.33 -15.45 10.50
C PRO A 761 -4.68 -15.40 11.22
N THR A 762 -4.78 -16.04 12.41
CA THR A 762 -6.00 -16.07 13.20
C THR A 762 -6.26 -14.79 14.01
N VAL A 763 -5.26 -13.93 14.18
CA VAL A 763 -5.38 -12.71 14.99
C VAL A 763 -6.30 -11.68 14.33
N ASP A 764 -6.35 -11.63 13.02
CA ASP A 764 -7.21 -10.70 12.29
C ASP A 764 -8.68 -11.08 12.51
N ASP A 765 -9.01 -12.38 12.40
CA ASP A 765 -10.34 -12.91 12.72
C ASP A 765 -10.73 -12.72 14.20
N GLU A 766 -9.76 -12.87 15.11
CA GLU A 766 -9.94 -12.63 16.55
C GLU A 766 -10.29 -11.15 16.81
N ALA A 767 -9.54 -10.22 16.21
CA ALA A 767 -9.77 -8.79 16.37
C ALA A 767 -11.14 -8.35 15.84
N GLU A 768 -11.55 -8.83 14.66
CA GLU A 768 -12.85 -8.55 14.06
C GLU A 768 -14.02 -9.17 14.88
N THR A 769 -13.82 -10.37 15.42
CA THR A 769 -14.80 -11.02 16.30
C THR A 769 -14.97 -10.28 17.62
N LEU A 770 -13.86 -9.81 18.22
CA LEU A 770 -13.88 -8.98 19.42
C LEU A 770 -14.59 -7.64 19.16
N LEU A 771 -14.25 -6.99 18.06
CA LEU A 771 -14.87 -5.74 17.63
C LEU A 771 -16.39 -5.90 17.45
N PHE A 772 -16.82 -6.92 16.69
CA PHE A 772 -18.22 -7.23 16.51
C PHE A 772 -18.97 -7.48 17.84
N SER A 773 -18.40 -8.31 18.70
CA SER A 773 -19.03 -8.67 19.98
C SER A 773 -19.18 -7.44 20.89
N ALA A 774 -18.19 -6.55 20.90
CA ALA A 774 -18.21 -5.32 21.70
C ALA A 774 -19.26 -4.31 21.16
N LEU A 775 -19.29 -4.07 19.86
CA LEU A 775 -20.25 -3.17 19.22
C LEU A 775 -21.69 -3.69 19.33
N LYS A 776 -21.85 -5.02 19.21
CA LYS A 776 -23.18 -5.66 19.39
C LYS A 776 -23.66 -5.56 20.84
N LYS A 777 -22.78 -5.75 21.82
CA LYS A 777 -23.11 -5.58 23.25
C LYS A 777 -23.51 -4.14 23.57
N ALA A 778 -22.94 -3.16 22.89
CA ALA A 778 -23.29 -1.75 23.00
C ALA A 778 -24.52 -1.34 22.17
N ASN A 779 -25.19 -2.27 21.48
CA ASN A 779 -26.32 -2.04 20.58
C ASN A 779 -26.03 -1.05 19.43
N LEU A 780 -24.79 -0.91 19.05
CA LEU A 780 -24.36 -0.06 17.92
C LEU A 780 -24.45 -0.79 16.57
N VAL A 781 -24.41 -2.12 16.59
CA VAL A 781 -24.51 -3.01 15.43
C VAL A 781 -25.61 -4.03 15.68
N THR A 782 -26.49 -4.25 14.69
CA THR A 782 -27.65 -5.14 14.76
C THR A 782 -27.48 -6.42 13.94
N GLN A 783 -26.32 -6.63 13.30
CA GLN A 783 -26.01 -7.83 12.52
C GLN A 783 -26.15 -9.12 13.31
N LYS A 784 -26.57 -10.20 12.62
CA LYS A 784 -26.81 -11.51 13.25
C LYS A 784 -25.51 -12.21 13.63
N ASP A 785 -24.53 -12.19 12.78
CA ASP A 785 -23.26 -12.90 12.92
C ASP A 785 -22.04 -12.07 12.45
N VAL A 786 -20.85 -12.57 12.71
CA VAL A 786 -19.58 -11.94 12.35
C VAL A 786 -19.40 -11.91 10.83
N GLN A 787 -19.89 -12.91 10.10
CA GLN A 787 -19.72 -12.98 8.65
C GLN A 787 -20.53 -11.89 7.95
N ALA A 788 -21.76 -11.62 8.42
CA ALA A 788 -22.56 -10.50 7.92
C ALA A 788 -21.92 -9.14 8.26
N PHE A 789 -21.28 -9.02 9.44
CA PHE A 789 -20.54 -7.81 9.84
C PHE A 789 -19.30 -7.57 9.00
N LYS A 790 -18.61 -8.61 8.57
CA LYS A 790 -17.43 -8.55 7.69
C LYS A 790 -17.76 -8.28 6.22
N ASN A 791 -19.03 -8.47 5.82
CA ASN A 791 -19.42 -8.33 4.43
C ASN A 791 -19.59 -6.85 4.06
N PRO A 792 -18.74 -6.27 3.18
CA PRO A 792 -18.78 -4.86 2.82
C PRO A 792 -20.00 -4.48 1.97
N ASP A 793 -20.72 -5.46 1.42
CA ASP A 793 -21.92 -5.23 0.61
C ASP A 793 -23.19 -5.05 1.47
N ILE A 794 -23.17 -5.50 2.72
CA ILE A 794 -24.30 -5.44 3.66
C ILE A 794 -24.15 -4.23 4.58
N ARG A 795 -24.84 -3.13 4.26
CA ARG A 795 -24.84 -1.91 5.11
C ARG A 795 -25.91 -1.90 6.20
N GLN A 796 -27.00 -2.61 6.00
CA GLN A 796 -28.12 -2.68 6.97
C GLN A 796 -27.65 -3.40 8.23
N GLY A 797 -27.78 -2.76 9.38
CA GLY A 797 -27.40 -3.31 10.66
C GLY A 797 -25.93 -3.07 11.06
N GLY A 798 -25.17 -2.38 10.24
CA GLY A 798 -23.76 -2.04 10.48
C GLY A 798 -22.80 -3.12 9.97
N SER A 799 -21.77 -2.71 9.18
CA SER A 799 -20.76 -3.61 8.62
C SER A 799 -19.41 -2.92 8.41
N ILE A 800 -18.35 -3.72 8.32
CA ILE A 800 -17.02 -3.27 7.89
C ILE A 800 -17.05 -3.07 6.37
N ILE A 801 -16.89 -1.82 5.91
CA ILE A 801 -16.86 -1.47 4.48
C ILE A 801 -15.43 -1.33 3.94
N SER A 802 -14.44 -1.18 4.82
CA SER A 802 -13.02 -1.20 4.46
C SER A 802 -12.21 -1.64 5.66
N SER A 803 -11.13 -2.36 5.40
CA SER A 803 -10.14 -2.72 6.43
C SER A 803 -8.73 -2.50 5.90
N THR A 804 -7.84 -2.00 6.76
CA THR A 804 -6.42 -1.80 6.45
C THR A 804 -5.58 -2.33 7.60
N LYS A 805 -4.52 -3.06 7.28
CA LYS A 805 -3.53 -3.56 8.22
C LYS A 805 -2.15 -3.15 7.78
N VAL A 806 -1.36 -2.62 8.69
CA VAL A 806 0.04 -2.25 8.45
C VAL A 806 0.91 -2.87 9.53
N GLY A 807 1.86 -3.72 9.12
CA GLY A 807 2.80 -4.35 10.04
C GLY A 807 3.83 -3.35 10.59
N PRO A 808 4.43 -3.59 11.78
CA PRO A 808 5.38 -2.68 12.41
C PRO A 808 6.65 -2.43 11.56
N SER A 809 7.15 -3.44 10.85
CA SER A 809 8.31 -3.31 9.96
C SER A 809 8.03 -2.34 8.81
N VAL A 810 6.86 -2.49 8.16
CA VAL A 810 6.42 -1.61 7.07
C VAL A 810 6.25 -0.17 7.57
N ALA A 811 5.65 0.03 8.73
CA ALA A 811 5.45 1.35 9.32
C ALA A 811 6.79 2.08 9.60
N LYS A 812 7.82 1.36 10.06
CA LYS A 812 9.17 1.91 10.24
C LYS A 812 9.80 2.32 8.91
N ASP A 813 9.71 1.46 7.88
CA ASP A 813 10.27 1.74 6.56
C ASP A 813 9.59 2.94 5.91
N ILE A 814 8.27 3.05 6.04
CA ILE A 814 7.49 4.20 5.59
C ILE A 814 7.96 5.48 6.30
N THR A 815 8.13 5.43 7.63
CA THR A 815 8.58 6.58 8.41
C THR A 815 9.95 7.07 7.94
N TYR A 816 10.89 6.15 7.77
CA TYR A 816 12.24 6.49 7.31
C TYR A 816 12.23 7.00 5.87
N GLY A 817 11.52 6.32 4.98
CA GLY A 817 11.35 6.73 3.58
C GLY A 817 10.74 8.13 3.45
N ALA A 818 9.76 8.47 4.29
CA ALA A 818 9.13 9.78 4.31
C ALA A 818 10.11 10.91 4.70
N ILE A 819 10.91 10.70 5.75
CA ILE A 819 11.91 11.69 6.16
C ILE A 819 13.00 11.83 5.10
N LEU A 820 13.48 10.71 4.58
CA LEU A 820 14.54 10.68 3.57
C LEU A 820 14.10 11.34 2.27
N SER A 821 12.86 11.11 1.82
CA SER A 821 12.32 11.71 0.59
C SER A 821 12.25 13.23 0.66
N VAL A 822 11.84 13.80 1.81
CA VAL A 822 11.82 15.25 2.03
C VAL A 822 13.25 15.82 2.02
N LEU A 823 14.21 15.16 2.68
CA LEU A 823 15.61 15.61 2.68
C LEU A 823 16.23 15.56 1.29
N ILE A 824 16.00 14.46 0.54
CA ILE A 824 16.50 14.33 -0.84
C ILE A 824 15.86 15.40 -1.74
N ALA A 825 14.57 15.69 -1.58
CA ALA A 825 13.89 16.73 -2.35
C ALA A 825 14.52 18.11 -2.09
N LEU A 826 14.75 18.46 -0.83
CA LEU A 826 15.39 19.74 -0.49
C LEU A 826 16.82 19.85 -1.03
N VAL A 827 17.60 18.77 -0.96
CA VAL A 827 18.98 18.75 -1.51
C VAL A 827 18.97 18.81 -3.02
N ALA A 828 18.11 18.03 -3.69
CA ALA A 828 18.00 18.02 -5.15
C ALA A 828 17.60 19.41 -5.69
N ILE A 829 16.64 20.07 -5.03
CA ILE A 829 16.22 21.43 -5.39
C ILE A 829 17.34 22.44 -5.12
N PHE A 830 18.05 22.33 -3.99
CA PHE A 830 19.21 23.20 -3.71
C PHE A 830 20.25 23.11 -4.84
N LEU A 831 20.64 21.88 -5.21
CA LEU A 831 21.61 21.64 -6.29
C LEU A 831 21.11 22.13 -7.63
N TYR A 832 19.85 21.93 -7.96
CA TYR A 832 19.24 22.42 -9.19
C TYR A 832 19.28 23.95 -9.27
N ILE A 833 18.85 24.66 -8.22
CA ILE A 833 18.86 26.13 -8.16
C ILE A 833 20.31 26.66 -8.23
N LEU A 834 21.25 25.98 -7.56
CA LEU A 834 22.67 26.35 -7.62
C LEU A 834 23.21 26.24 -9.05
N ALA A 835 22.93 25.13 -9.73
CA ALA A 835 23.33 24.91 -11.14
C ALA A 835 22.67 25.91 -12.09
N ARG A 836 21.40 26.28 -11.83
CA ARG A 836 20.60 27.13 -12.70
C ARG A 836 20.93 28.62 -12.60
N PHE A 837 21.10 29.10 -11.37
CA PHE A 837 21.35 30.55 -11.12
C PHE A 837 22.82 30.88 -10.89
N HIS A 838 23.69 29.89 -10.71
CA HIS A 838 25.11 30.05 -10.38
C HIS A 838 25.36 31.00 -9.20
N ASN A 839 24.41 31.09 -8.26
CA ASN A 839 24.48 31.93 -7.09
C ASN A 839 23.96 31.23 -5.84
N VAL A 840 24.84 31.04 -4.88
CA VAL A 840 24.53 30.37 -3.62
C VAL A 840 23.43 31.09 -2.83
N ALA A 841 23.32 32.43 -2.94
CA ALA A 841 22.31 33.19 -2.22
C ALA A 841 20.88 32.79 -2.58
N PHE A 842 20.61 32.53 -3.86
CA PHE A 842 19.31 32.08 -4.33
C PHE A 842 19.02 30.64 -3.88
N SER A 843 20.03 29.76 -3.90
CA SER A 843 19.88 28.38 -3.45
C SER A 843 19.57 28.29 -1.94
N VAL A 844 20.32 29.01 -1.13
CA VAL A 844 20.11 29.08 0.31
C VAL A 844 18.75 29.71 0.65
N GLY A 845 18.41 30.85 -0.01
CA GLY A 845 17.13 31.54 0.18
C GLY A 845 15.93 30.64 -0.14
N SER A 846 15.97 29.93 -1.28
CA SER A 846 14.89 29.00 -1.68
C SER A 846 14.77 27.82 -0.73
N THR A 847 15.87 27.14 -0.40
CA THR A 847 15.85 25.91 0.40
C THR A 847 15.40 26.18 1.84
N LEU A 848 15.90 27.27 2.47
CA LEU A 848 15.43 27.65 3.80
C LEU A 848 13.95 28.04 3.81
N ALA A 849 13.48 28.72 2.77
CA ALA A 849 12.05 29.03 2.66
C ALA A 849 11.20 27.78 2.50
N LEU A 850 11.63 26.80 1.68
CA LEU A 850 10.93 25.50 1.56
C LEU A 850 10.90 24.71 2.86
N ALA A 851 12.00 24.73 3.63
CA ALA A 851 12.03 24.13 4.96
C ALA A 851 11.03 24.80 5.92
N VAL A 852 10.94 26.14 5.87
CA VAL A 852 9.93 26.90 6.65
C VAL A 852 8.51 26.56 6.22
N ASP A 853 8.25 26.42 4.91
CA ASP A 853 6.94 26.02 4.39
C ASP A 853 6.54 24.65 4.94
N THR A 854 7.47 23.68 4.89
CA THR A 854 7.27 22.33 5.43
C THR A 854 6.98 22.36 6.93
N VAL A 855 7.78 23.07 7.72
CA VAL A 855 7.59 23.19 9.16
C VAL A 855 6.26 23.87 9.49
N THR A 856 5.83 24.85 8.69
CA THR A 856 4.56 25.54 8.91
C THR A 856 3.37 24.61 8.65
N VAL A 857 3.39 23.82 7.58
CA VAL A 857 2.32 22.85 7.28
C VAL A 857 2.23 21.81 8.41
N LEU A 858 3.36 21.22 8.82
CA LEU A 858 3.41 20.29 9.96
C LEU A 858 2.93 20.94 11.27
N GLY A 859 3.35 22.18 11.52
CA GLY A 859 2.98 22.93 12.72
C GLY A 859 1.49 23.19 12.82
N VAL A 860 0.83 23.55 11.72
CA VAL A 860 -0.63 23.72 11.66
C VAL A 860 -1.33 22.39 11.90
N TYR A 861 -0.84 21.28 11.35
CA TYR A 861 -1.38 19.95 11.63
C TYR A 861 -1.28 19.60 13.12
N SER A 862 -0.11 19.83 13.74
CA SER A 862 0.06 19.66 15.19
C SER A 862 -0.87 20.53 16.03
N LEU A 863 -1.11 21.76 15.60
CA LEU A 863 -1.94 22.73 16.36
C LEU A 863 -3.43 22.44 16.24
N CYS A 864 -3.91 22.07 15.03
CA CYS A 864 -5.33 22.05 14.68
C CYS A 864 -5.96 20.67 14.72
N TRP A 865 -5.19 19.56 14.87
CA TRP A 865 -5.80 18.24 14.93
C TRP A 865 -6.77 18.11 16.10
N GLY A 866 -7.92 17.50 15.85
CA GLY A 866 -9.02 17.39 16.81
C GLY A 866 -9.99 18.60 16.84
N TRP A 867 -9.68 19.70 16.12
CA TRP A 867 -10.59 20.87 16.02
C TRP A 867 -11.31 20.94 14.66
N MET A 868 -10.70 20.36 13.63
CA MET A 868 -11.28 20.38 12.29
C MET A 868 -12.34 19.28 12.13
N PRO A 869 -13.37 19.53 11.31
CA PRO A 869 -14.45 18.56 11.06
C PRO A 869 -14.03 17.41 10.12
N PHE A 870 -12.76 17.21 9.86
CA PHE A 870 -12.18 16.14 9.07
C PHE A 870 -10.87 15.63 9.69
N SER A 871 -10.43 14.46 9.27
CA SER A 871 -9.20 13.86 9.77
C SER A 871 -7.97 14.68 9.40
N MET A 872 -7.17 15.07 10.40
CA MET A 872 -5.85 15.68 10.23
C MET A 872 -4.75 14.71 10.67
N GLU A 873 -4.94 13.43 10.40
CA GLU A 873 -3.90 12.41 10.61
C GLU A 873 -2.78 12.59 9.58
N VAL A 874 -1.56 12.46 10.05
CA VAL A 874 -0.40 12.37 9.19
C VAL A 874 -0.36 10.93 8.66
N ASP A 875 -0.70 10.76 7.40
CA ASP A 875 -0.72 9.52 6.65
C ASP A 875 0.25 9.59 5.44
N LEU A 876 0.29 8.56 4.65
CA LEU A 876 1.09 8.55 3.43
C LEU A 876 0.68 9.66 2.45
N THR A 877 -0.62 9.96 2.35
CA THR A 877 -1.12 11.01 1.43
C THR A 877 -0.67 12.40 1.87
N PHE A 878 -0.56 12.63 3.17
CA PHE A 878 -0.01 13.87 3.73
C PHE A 878 1.47 14.07 3.35
N ILE A 879 2.29 13.01 3.37
CA ILE A 879 3.69 13.11 2.90
C ILE A 879 3.72 13.47 1.41
N GLY A 880 2.83 12.87 0.62
CA GLY A 880 2.63 13.25 -0.77
C GLY A 880 2.30 14.74 -0.93
N ALA A 881 1.42 15.28 -0.08
CA ALA A 881 1.08 16.70 -0.08
C ALA A 881 2.30 17.57 0.26
N VAL A 882 3.08 17.23 1.29
CA VAL A 882 4.28 17.99 1.69
C VAL A 882 5.30 18.05 0.55
N LEU A 883 5.62 16.92 -0.07
CA LEU A 883 6.54 16.87 -1.21
C LEU A 883 6.01 17.68 -2.40
N THR A 884 4.72 17.62 -2.66
CA THR A 884 4.07 18.38 -3.71
C THR A 884 4.10 19.89 -3.42
N VAL A 885 3.88 20.30 -2.16
CA VAL A 885 4.01 21.70 -1.71
C VAL A 885 5.44 22.19 -1.94
N ILE A 886 6.46 21.40 -1.64
CA ILE A 886 7.88 21.75 -1.91
C ILE A 886 8.07 22.01 -3.42
N GLY A 887 7.56 21.10 -4.29
CA GLY A 887 7.65 21.24 -5.74
C GLY A 887 6.87 22.41 -6.32
N TYR A 888 5.72 22.75 -5.73
CA TYR A 888 4.92 23.90 -6.14
C TYR A 888 5.49 25.22 -5.62
N SER A 889 5.86 25.28 -4.35
CA SER A 889 6.34 26.50 -3.71
C SER A 889 7.66 27.02 -4.30
N ILE A 890 8.51 26.14 -4.86
CA ILE A 890 9.73 26.56 -5.53
C ILE A 890 9.44 27.35 -6.81
N ASN A 891 8.31 27.09 -7.49
CA ASN A 891 7.92 27.78 -8.71
C ASN A 891 7.86 29.31 -8.51
N ASP A 892 7.15 29.77 -7.49
CA ASP A 892 7.04 31.19 -7.19
C ASP A 892 8.41 31.80 -6.85
N LYS A 893 9.25 31.08 -6.11
CA LYS A 893 10.60 31.54 -5.74
C LYS A 893 11.51 31.70 -6.95
N VAL A 894 11.50 30.75 -7.88
CA VAL A 894 12.28 30.79 -9.14
C VAL A 894 11.92 32.01 -9.98
N VAL A 895 10.65 32.32 -10.06
CA VAL A 895 10.15 33.47 -10.84
C VAL A 895 10.58 34.79 -10.25
N VAL A 896 10.46 34.95 -8.94
CA VAL A 896 10.92 36.17 -8.24
C VAL A 896 12.45 36.28 -8.42
N PHE A 897 13.20 35.20 -8.29
CA PHE A 897 14.66 35.21 -8.46
C PHE A 897 15.10 35.47 -9.90
N ASP A 898 14.37 34.98 -10.88
CA ASP A 898 14.63 35.27 -12.29
C ASP A 898 14.45 36.78 -12.58
N ARG A 899 13.41 37.40 -11.99
CA ARG A 899 13.18 38.84 -12.09
C ARG A 899 14.27 39.64 -11.38
N ILE A 900 14.70 39.20 -10.20
CA ILE A 900 15.80 39.82 -9.46
C ILE A 900 17.09 39.75 -10.30
N ARG A 901 17.38 38.61 -10.91
CA ARG A 901 18.53 38.40 -11.80
C ARG A 901 18.47 39.31 -13.02
N GLU A 902 17.31 39.39 -13.67
CA GLU A 902 17.08 40.29 -14.81
C GLU A 902 17.35 41.74 -14.41
N ASN A 903 16.80 42.21 -13.28
CA ASN A 903 16.97 43.61 -12.81
C ASN A 903 18.41 43.88 -12.37
N LEU A 904 19.14 42.92 -11.79
CA LEU A 904 20.59 43.05 -11.49
C LEU A 904 21.43 43.25 -12.74
N GLN A 905 21.07 42.62 -13.87
CA GLN A 905 21.75 42.78 -15.15
C GLN A 905 21.42 44.14 -15.82
N LEU A 906 20.16 44.56 -15.71
CA LEU A 906 19.73 45.84 -16.31
C LEU A 906 20.20 47.07 -15.53
N HIS A 907 20.27 46.96 -14.19
CA HIS A 907 20.59 48.07 -13.29
C HIS A 907 21.71 47.69 -12.30
N PRO A 908 22.96 47.44 -12.74
CA PRO A 908 24.04 46.92 -11.89
C PRO A 908 24.51 47.93 -10.82
N LYS A 909 24.15 49.21 -10.91
CA LYS A 909 24.50 50.27 -9.94
C LYS A 909 23.35 50.65 -8.98
N ALA A 910 22.19 50.02 -9.11
CA ALA A 910 21.04 50.31 -8.23
C ALA A 910 21.28 49.80 -6.81
N ASP A 911 20.66 50.44 -5.83
CA ASP A 911 20.68 49.94 -4.46
C ASP A 911 20.03 48.56 -4.41
N LEU A 912 20.73 47.60 -3.80
CA LEU A 912 20.35 46.19 -3.78
C LEU A 912 18.99 46.00 -3.06
N GLN A 913 18.74 46.76 -1.98
CA GLN A 913 17.47 46.65 -1.23
C GLN A 913 16.29 47.14 -2.07
N GLN A 914 16.48 48.26 -2.78
CA GLN A 914 15.45 48.83 -3.65
C GLN A 914 15.20 47.91 -4.86
N LEU A 915 16.25 47.37 -5.46
CA LEU A 915 16.16 46.45 -6.59
C LEU A 915 15.37 45.17 -6.25
N PHE A 916 15.64 44.56 -5.07
CA PHE A 916 14.87 43.41 -4.59
C PHE A 916 13.39 43.80 -4.35
N ASN A 917 13.15 44.95 -3.75
CA ASN A 917 11.79 45.43 -3.47
C ASN A 917 11.00 45.66 -4.78
N ASP A 918 11.60 46.31 -5.77
CA ASP A 918 10.99 46.57 -7.05
C ASP A 918 10.72 45.29 -7.83
N SER A 919 11.64 44.31 -7.79
CA SER A 919 11.48 42.99 -8.40
C SER A 919 10.31 42.22 -7.83
N ILE A 920 10.13 42.24 -6.51
CA ILE A 920 9.00 41.61 -5.80
C ILE A 920 7.68 42.29 -6.23
N ASN A 921 7.62 43.63 -6.21
CA ASN A 921 6.43 44.38 -6.64
C ASN A 921 6.04 44.11 -8.08
N GLN A 922 7.02 43.97 -8.99
CA GLN A 922 6.80 43.69 -10.42
C GLN A 922 6.22 42.28 -10.63
N THR A 923 6.56 41.32 -9.79
CA THR A 923 6.10 39.91 -9.90
C THR A 923 4.84 39.62 -9.10
N LEU A 924 4.42 40.55 -8.19
CA LEU A 924 3.36 40.32 -7.22
C LEU A 924 2.01 39.94 -7.84
N ALA A 925 1.57 40.70 -8.85
CA ALA A 925 0.28 40.45 -9.51
C ALA A 925 0.23 39.05 -10.13
N ARG A 926 1.34 38.64 -10.72
CA ARG A 926 1.49 37.31 -11.33
C ARG A 926 1.46 36.21 -10.24
N THR A 927 2.29 36.34 -9.21
CA THR A 927 2.39 35.35 -8.12
C THR A 927 1.02 35.15 -7.44
N ILE A 928 0.25 36.22 -7.24
CA ILE A 928 -1.10 36.10 -6.68
C ILE A 928 -2.06 35.42 -7.67
N ASN A 929 -2.00 35.73 -8.96
CA ASN A 929 -2.88 35.11 -9.95
C ASN A 929 -2.62 33.61 -10.10
N THR A 930 -1.36 33.17 -10.08
CA THR A 930 -1.00 31.74 -10.15
C THR A 930 -1.44 30.99 -8.91
N SER A 931 -1.17 31.54 -7.73
CA SER A 931 -1.58 30.94 -6.46
C SER A 931 -3.10 30.89 -6.30
N LEU A 932 -3.81 31.95 -6.75
CA LEU A 932 -5.26 32.00 -6.68
C LEU A 932 -5.92 30.97 -7.60
N SER A 933 -5.42 30.76 -8.81
CA SER A 933 -5.94 29.76 -9.74
C SER A 933 -5.81 28.35 -9.18
N THR A 934 -4.64 28.01 -8.61
CA THR A 934 -4.40 26.72 -7.99
C THR A 934 -5.19 26.53 -6.69
N LEU A 935 -5.25 27.57 -5.85
CA LEU A 935 -6.02 27.56 -4.61
C LEU A 935 -7.52 27.35 -4.87
N LEU A 936 -8.08 27.97 -5.91
CA LEU A 936 -9.49 27.79 -6.29
C LEU A 936 -9.79 26.31 -6.59
N VAL A 937 -8.90 25.65 -7.31
CA VAL A 937 -9.02 24.21 -7.62
C VAL A 937 -8.93 23.36 -6.36
N LEU A 938 -7.94 23.65 -5.50
CA LEU A 938 -7.74 22.90 -4.25
C LEU A 938 -8.90 23.09 -3.26
N LEU A 939 -9.48 24.29 -3.17
CA LEU A 939 -10.66 24.56 -2.35
C LEU A 939 -11.90 23.78 -2.86
N CYS A 940 -12.06 23.62 -4.16
CA CYS A 940 -13.13 22.78 -4.70
C CYS A 940 -12.97 21.32 -4.24
N ILE A 941 -11.75 20.79 -4.25
CA ILE A 941 -11.47 19.42 -3.76
C ILE A 941 -11.68 19.37 -2.24
N LEU A 942 -11.27 20.38 -1.48
CA LEU A 942 -11.41 20.45 -0.02
C LEU A 942 -12.88 20.41 0.41
N PHE A 943 -13.76 21.17 -0.25
CA PHE A 943 -15.16 21.27 0.14
C PHE A 943 -16.07 20.21 -0.50
N LEU A 944 -15.79 19.81 -1.74
CA LEU A 944 -16.65 18.93 -2.53
C LEU A 944 -16.07 17.53 -2.71
N GLY A 945 -14.76 17.35 -2.46
CA GLY A 945 -14.08 16.06 -2.58
C GLY A 945 -14.44 15.11 -1.44
N GLY A 946 -14.17 13.81 -1.67
CA GLY A 946 -14.37 12.78 -0.68
C GLY A 946 -13.43 12.91 0.53
N GLU A 947 -13.79 12.28 1.63
CA GLU A 947 -13.01 12.29 2.88
C GLU A 947 -11.56 11.83 2.67
N SER A 948 -11.33 10.86 1.80
CA SER A 948 -10.00 10.29 1.53
C SER A 948 -8.98 11.31 1.00
N ILE A 949 -9.43 12.38 0.33
CA ILE A 949 -8.54 13.40 -0.27
C ILE A 949 -8.66 14.75 0.41
N ARG A 950 -9.56 14.92 1.40
CA ARG A 950 -9.82 16.21 2.04
C ARG A 950 -8.62 16.70 2.84
N SER A 951 -8.00 15.84 3.65
CA SER A 951 -6.76 16.15 4.38
C SER A 951 -5.62 16.55 3.44
N PHE A 952 -5.42 15.80 2.36
CA PHE A 952 -4.47 16.14 1.30
C PHE A 952 -4.73 17.53 0.70
N ALA A 953 -5.99 17.80 0.32
CA ALA A 953 -6.37 19.09 -0.28
C ALA A 953 -6.18 20.27 0.69
N PHE A 954 -6.42 20.04 1.99
CA PHE A 954 -6.16 21.05 3.02
C PHE A 954 -4.66 21.34 3.17
N ALA A 955 -3.82 20.30 3.26
CA ALA A 955 -2.37 20.45 3.35
C ALA A 955 -1.81 21.21 2.14
N MET A 956 -2.28 20.84 0.93
CA MET A 956 -1.91 21.53 -0.30
C MET A 956 -2.37 22.98 -0.34
N SER A 957 -3.64 23.27 0.04
CA SER A 957 -4.17 24.63 0.08
C SER A 957 -3.36 25.53 1.03
N LEU A 958 -3.07 24.99 2.22
CA LEU A 958 -2.22 25.67 3.20
C LEU A 958 -0.81 25.89 2.63
N GLY A 959 -0.23 24.86 2.02
CA GLY A 959 1.09 24.93 1.42
C GLY A 959 1.21 25.94 0.29
N VAL A 960 0.19 26.06 -0.57
CA VAL A 960 0.15 27.11 -1.64
C VAL A 960 0.14 28.50 -1.02
N VAL A 961 -0.72 28.76 -0.01
CA VAL A 961 -0.79 30.06 0.67
C VAL A 961 0.54 30.39 1.35
N VAL A 962 1.08 29.46 2.13
CA VAL A 962 2.33 29.64 2.87
C VAL A 962 3.50 29.81 1.90
N GLY A 963 3.58 28.98 0.83
CA GLY A 963 4.61 29.06 -0.21
C GLY A 963 4.65 30.39 -0.93
N THR A 964 3.49 30.96 -1.25
CA THR A 964 3.36 32.28 -1.84
C THR A 964 3.86 33.37 -0.90
N LEU A 965 3.45 33.34 0.37
CA LEU A 965 3.94 34.28 1.37
C LEU A 965 5.44 34.11 1.62
N SER A 966 5.94 32.89 1.67
CA SER A 966 7.36 32.64 1.93
C SER A 966 8.28 33.08 0.78
N SER A 967 7.79 33.06 -0.47
CA SER A 967 8.57 33.55 -1.62
C SER A 967 8.88 35.05 -1.49
N ILE A 968 7.93 35.81 -0.95
CA ILE A 968 8.02 37.25 -0.77
C ILE A 968 8.75 37.60 0.53
N PHE A 969 8.34 37.01 1.64
CA PHE A 969 8.75 37.43 3.00
C PHE A 969 9.92 36.61 3.60
N VAL A 970 10.27 35.50 3.00
CA VAL A 970 11.34 34.59 3.53
C VAL A 970 12.46 34.43 2.51
N ALA A 971 12.16 33.90 1.31
CA ALA A 971 13.15 33.56 0.32
C ALA A 971 13.94 34.77 -0.17
N SER A 972 13.23 35.84 -0.57
CA SER A 972 13.84 37.03 -1.11
C SER A 972 14.66 37.80 -0.08
N PRO A 973 14.21 38.03 1.18
CA PRO A 973 15.04 38.64 2.21
C PRO A 973 16.27 37.79 2.61
N ILE A 974 16.18 36.48 2.67
CA ILE A 974 17.35 35.60 2.92
C ILE A 974 18.38 35.74 1.81
N ALA A 975 17.92 35.67 0.53
CA ALA A 975 18.79 35.86 -0.61
C ALA A 975 19.50 37.22 -0.62
N TYR A 976 18.79 38.28 -0.22
CA TYR A 976 19.35 39.62 -0.05
C TYR A 976 20.45 39.65 1.03
N ILE A 977 20.20 39.06 2.21
CA ILE A 977 21.16 39.05 3.33
C ILE A 977 22.43 38.29 2.91
N VAL A 978 22.29 37.12 2.30
CA VAL A 978 23.43 36.28 1.87
C VAL A 978 24.23 36.96 0.77
N MET A 979 23.55 37.60 -0.19
CA MET A 979 24.20 38.33 -1.30
C MET A 979 24.92 39.57 -0.79
N GLY A 980 24.31 40.35 0.13
CA GLY A 980 24.91 41.55 0.72
C GLY A 980 26.14 41.25 1.58
N ARG A 981 26.21 40.14 2.31
CA ARG A 981 27.39 39.67 3.04
C ARG A 981 28.52 39.34 2.07
N ARG A 982 28.26 38.61 1.01
CA ARG A 982 29.27 38.22 0.04
C ARG A 982 29.88 39.41 -0.71
N ILE A 983 29.09 40.44 -1.01
CA ILE A 983 29.59 41.67 -1.60
C ILE A 983 30.51 42.42 -0.62
N LYS A 984 30.21 42.45 0.69
CA LYS A 984 31.07 43.06 1.69
C LYS A 984 32.39 42.31 1.87
N GLU A 985 32.33 40.94 1.95
CA GLU A 985 33.54 40.11 2.04
C GLU A 985 34.49 40.34 0.86
N VAL A 986 33.97 40.35 -0.38
CA VAL A 986 34.77 40.64 -1.58
C VAL A 986 35.34 42.06 -1.56
N HIS A 987 34.63 43.07 -0.99
CA HIS A 987 35.15 44.42 -0.87
C HIS A 987 36.23 44.52 0.23
N GLU A 988 36.07 43.82 1.35
CA GLU A 988 37.06 43.75 2.42
C GLU A 988 38.35 43.05 1.96
N GLU A 989 38.24 41.91 1.26
CA GLU A 989 39.37 41.22 0.64
C GLU A 989 40.10 42.10 -0.40
N ALA A 990 39.35 42.79 -1.26
CA ALA A 990 39.92 43.70 -2.26
C ALA A 990 40.62 44.90 -1.61
N THR A 991 40.13 45.38 -0.45
CA THR A 991 40.73 46.47 0.32
C THR A 991 41.99 46.01 1.05
N GLU A 992 41.98 44.80 1.64
CA GLU A 992 43.14 44.19 2.23
C GLU A 992 44.28 43.88 1.22
N VAL A 993 43.92 43.46 0.00
CA VAL A 993 44.86 43.22 -1.11
C VAL A 993 45.42 44.60 -1.65
N ALA A 994 44.62 45.64 -1.62
CA ALA A 994 45.06 46.96 -2.03
C ALA A 994 45.91 47.71 -0.96
N THR A 995 45.86 47.26 0.28
CA THR A 995 46.63 47.80 1.45
C THR A 995 47.90 46.99 1.72
N LYS A 996 48.04 45.80 1.18
CA LYS A 996 49.29 45.02 1.11
C LYS A 996 50.04 45.34 -0.19
#